data_4976d2f490179472c50cb01a42a07974
#
_entry.id   4976d2f490179472c50cb01a42a07974
#
_cell.length_a   1.000
_cell.length_b   1.000
_cell.length_c   1.000
_cell.angle_alpha   90.00
_cell.angle_beta   90.00
_cell.angle_gamma   90.00
#
_symmetry.space_group_name_H-M   'P 1'
#
loop_
_entity.id
_entity.type
_entity.pdbx_description
1 polymer ?
#
loop_
_entity_poly.entity_id
_entity_poly.type
_entity_poly.pdbx_seq_one_letter_code
_entity_poly.pdbx_strand_id
1 'polypeptide(L)'
;MSLSSQIELKALIADVTAIAAERLPAAEYERLAPYFSAYFEEAEAADLKRAAPLDLYGAAMAHLDFAGSRTPGQHKVRVYHPDFERHGWQSTHTAIEIVNDDMPFLIDSVAMLLARHNLTLHLLVHPVLEVERDSAGQLLAVRRTGGRAVPLESLIHLQVDRISDPAQMARIAEELQQVLADIRVAVEDEPAMRHELHTIQTALSQVALPPGKLDVQEISAFLDWVNERHFLLLGYCAYDLVRTDDGDALRIVPGSGHGILRNQGDKTFSASFAVLPAHLRELAYDPSCPIMLNKSQTRATIHRSAHLDFIGIKRYNADGQVVGECRFLGLYTAAAYHESPRNIPILRRKMDAVATECDYVENSYKAKTLQFVLESYPRDELFEIPVEVLQPIAEGLVNLLERPRVRLFLRTDLYQRYVSALVFVPRDSFSTEVRLKIEKVLMQALNGSAAEYSVAISDTHLARVHYIIRTPAGALPDFDAQAIELDIARIVRGWGDELHHQLVDSYGEGRGNVLFSQYQNAFPVAYREDFSPRHAVLDIALIEEALAGAPLALKLYKPLRKGSAGQNLKVFRAGQPASLSASLPVLENMGVRVQDERPYAVERADGATVWINDFGLEVANVAHIEQDDVRERFQQLLRRVAAGQGENDGCNKMALQADLDWHEVLLVRAL
;
A
#
# COMPACT_ATOMS: atom_id res chain seq x y z
N MET A 1 -8.06 6.45 28.50
CA MET A 1 -8.53 7.86 28.70
C MET A 1 -7.78 8.48 29.88
N SER A 2 -7.35 9.76 29.78
CA SER A 2 -6.75 10.49 30.88
C SER A 2 -7.81 10.85 31.94
N LEU A 3 -7.41 11.11 33.18
CA LEU A 3 -8.32 11.52 34.24
C LEU A 3 -9.10 12.80 33.87
N SER A 4 -8.45 13.73 33.17
CA SER A 4 -9.10 14.97 32.66
C SER A 4 -10.20 14.64 31.63
N SER A 5 -9.93 13.72 30.67
CA SER A 5 -10.92 13.30 29.66
C SER A 5 -12.14 12.63 30.29
N GLN A 6 -11.96 11.87 31.38
CA GLN A 6 -13.07 11.23 32.10
C GLN A 6 -13.94 12.25 32.83
N ILE A 7 -13.34 13.30 33.43
CA ILE A 7 -14.10 14.39 34.10
C ILE A 7 -14.92 15.15 33.05
N GLU A 8 -14.34 15.45 31.93
CA GLU A 8 -14.98 16.17 30.83
C GLU A 8 -16.13 15.36 30.21
N LEU A 9 -15.94 14.06 30.01
CA LEU A 9 -17.01 13.17 29.53
C LEU A 9 -18.19 13.12 30.50
N LYS A 10 -17.91 13.00 31.81
CA LYS A 10 -18.98 13.02 32.84
C LYS A 10 -19.76 14.33 32.86
N ALA A 11 -19.09 15.47 32.66
CA ALA A 11 -19.78 16.77 32.59
C ALA A 11 -20.69 16.83 31.35
N LEU A 12 -20.23 16.40 30.17
CA LEU A 12 -21.06 16.36 28.96
C LEU A 12 -22.26 15.42 29.10
N ILE A 13 -22.08 14.24 29.72
CA ILE A 13 -23.19 13.31 30.00
C ILE A 13 -24.20 13.96 30.98
N ALA A 14 -23.72 14.69 31.98
CA ALA A 14 -24.59 15.41 32.91
C ALA A 14 -25.43 16.49 32.20
N ASP A 15 -24.82 17.26 31.28
CA ASP A 15 -25.52 18.28 30.49
C ASP A 15 -26.61 17.65 29.61
N VAL A 16 -26.29 16.56 28.90
CA VAL A 16 -27.24 15.80 28.07
C VAL A 16 -28.39 15.25 28.92
N THR A 17 -28.08 14.71 30.11
CA THR A 17 -29.06 14.12 31.02
C THR A 17 -29.97 15.22 31.60
N ALA A 18 -29.44 16.43 31.88
CA ALA A 18 -30.23 17.58 32.32
C ALA A 18 -31.23 18.04 31.25
N ILE A 19 -30.79 18.11 29.97
CA ILE A 19 -31.67 18.42 28.84
C ILE A 19 -32.78 17.36 28.71
N ALA A 20 -32.45 16.08 28.89
CA ALA A 20 -33.43 15.00 28.87
C ALA A 20 -34.48 15.16 30.01
N ALA A 21 -34.04 15.53 31.20
CA ALA A 21 -34.95 15.78 32.35
C ALA A 21 -35.90 16.94 32.12
N GLU A 22 -35.46 17.98 31.38
CA GLU A 22 -36.32 19.16 31.06
C GLU A 22 -37.33 18.85 29.94
N ARG A 23 -36.99 17.98 29.01
CA ARG A 23 -37.78 17.76 27.79
C ARG A 23 -38.70 16.55 27.84
N LEU A 24 -38.39 15.55 28.64
CA LEU A 24 -39.17 14.32 28.73
C LEU A 24 -40.17 14.42 29.92
N PRO A 25 -41.34 13.79 29.78
CA PRO A 25 -42.23 13.58 30.94
C PRO A 25 -41.49 12.82 32.05
N ALA A 26 -41.74 13.15 33.32
CA ALA A 26 -40.99 12.60 34.45
C ALA A 26 -40.92 11.06 34.48
N ALA A 27 -42.02 10.37 34.20
CA ALA A 27 -42.05 8.91 34.12
C ALA A 27 -41.22 8.33 32.97
N GLU A 28 -41.13 9.04 31.85
CA GLU A 28 -40.30 8.64 30.70
C GLU A 28 -38.84 8.92 30.96
N TYR A 29 -38.52 10.04 31.57
CA TYR A 29 -37.16 10.35 31.99
C TYR A 29 -36.61 9.31 32.97
N GLU A 30 -37.37 8.95 34.01
CA GLU A 30 -36.96 7.91 34.98
C GLU A 30 -36.63 6.58 34.28
N ARG A 31 -37.38 6.22 33.25
CA ARG A 31 -37.15 5.01 32.45
C ARG A 31 -35.90 5.13 31.59
N LEU A 32 -35.61 6.30 31.00
CA LEU A 32 -34.56 6.52 30.01
C LEU A 32 -33.29 7.13 30.57
N ALA A 33 -33.27 7.64 31.81
CA ALA A 33 -32.05 8.20 32.39
C ALA A 33 -30.82 7.24 32.37
N PRO A 34 -30.99 5.93 32.65
CA PRO A 34 -29.88 4.97 32.52
C PRO A 34 -29.34 4.86 31.09
N TYR A 35 -30.20 5.02 30.09
CA TYR A 35 -29.82 5.00 28.67
C TYR A 35 -28.89 6.17 28.32
N PHE A 36 -29.23 7.40 28.65
CA PHE A 36 -28.39 8.57 28.33
C PHE A 36 -27.03 8.49 29.00
N SER A 37 -26.97 7.96 30.22
CA SER A 37 -25.71 7.78 30.93
C SER A 37 -24.82 6.71 30.25
N ALA A 38 -25.41 5.60 29.83
CA ALA A 38 -24.69 4.52 29.19
C ALA A 38 -24.33 4.80 27.70
N TYR A 39 -25.15 5.61 27.02
CA TYR A 39 -25.00 5.85 25.58
C TYR A 39 -23.65 6.47 25.22
N PHE A 40 -23.16 7.41 26.01
CA PHE A 40 -21.89 8.11 25.76
C PHE A 40 -20.72 7.63 26.62
N GLU A 41 -20.90 6.63 27.48
CA GLU A 41 -19.93 6.26 28.52
C GLU A 41 -18.57 5.86 27.93
N GLU A 42 -18.55 5.22 26.77
CA GLU A 42 -17.34 4.75 26.09
C GLU A 42 -16.84 5.69 24.99
N ALA A 43 -17.56 6.80 24.74
CA ALA A 43 -17.21 7.74 23.69
C ALA A 43 -15.99 8.60 24.07
N GLU A 44 -15.24 9.07 23.08
CA GLU A 44 -14.12 9.98 23.30
C GLU A 44 -14.64 11.41 23.55
N ALA A 45 -14.31 11.97 24.73
CA ALA A 45 -14.76 13.30 25.12
C ALA A 45 -14.40 14.42 24.13
N ALA A 46 -13.23 14.30 23.49
CA ALA A 46 -12.75 15.28 22.50
C ALA A 46 -13.66 15.36 21.27
N ASP A 47 -14.22 14.23 20.85
CA ASP A 47 -15.11 14.16 19.69
C ASP A 47 -16.51 14.68 20.04
N LEU A 48 -17.02 14.34 21.21
CA LEU A 48 -18.32 14.81 21.67
C LEU A 48 -18.35 16.34 21.89
N LYS A 49 -17.27 16.97 22.33
CA LYS A 49 -17.16 18.42 22.51
C LYS A 49 -17.36 19.25 21.24
N ARG A 50 -17.28 18.64 20.09
CA ARG A 50 -17.52 19.33 18.81
C ARG A 50 -18.99 19.56 18.52
N ALA A 51 -19.89 18.88 19.23
CA ALA A 51 -21.33 19.03 19.10
C ALA A 51 -21.93 19.74 20.32
N ALA A 52 -23.04 20.47 20.13
CA ALA A 52 -23.77 21.04 21.23
C ALA A 52 -24.46 19.92 22.06
N PRO A 53 -24.58 20.07 23.41
CA PRO A 53 -25.28 19.06 24.23
C PRO A 53 -26.71 18.77 23.76
N LEU A 54 -27.39 19.75 23.17
CA LEU A 54 -28.72 19.59 22.60
C LEU A 54 -28.72 18.66 21.37
N ASP A 55 -27.71 18.76 20.49
CA ASP A 55 -27.57 17.88 19.32
C ASP A 55 -27.18 16.47 19.77
N LEU A 56 -26.36 16.33 20.81
CA LEU A 56 -26.03 15.01 21.39
C LEU A 56 -27.30 14.36 22.00
N TYR A 57 -28.11 15.11 22.72
CA TYR A 57 -29.41 14.62 23.22
C TYR A 57 -30.30 14.16 22.04
N GLY A 58 -30.43 14.99 21.01
CA GLY A 58 -31.24 14.67 19.83
C GLY A 58 -30.75 13.46 19.09
N ALA A 59 -29.43 13.31 18.94
CA ALA A 59 -28.81 12.12 18.29
C ALA A 59 -29.09 10.84 19.09
N ALA A 60 -28.95 10.89 20.43
CA ALA A 60 -29.30 9.76 21.31
C ALA A 60 -30.79 9.38 21.22
N MET A 61 -31.70 10.36 21.22
CA MET A 61 -33.13 10.12 21.07
C MET A 61 -33.48 9.56 19.70
N ALA A 62 -32.94 10.13 18.62
CA ALA A 62 -33.16 9.64 17.26
C ALA A 62 -32.68 8.18 17.08
N HIS A 63 -31.57 7.83 17.72
CA HIS A 63 -31.07 6.45 17.69
C HIS A 63 -31.96 5.50 18.52
N LEU A 64 -32.44 5.95 19.67
CA LEU A 64 -33.37 5.18 20.48
C LEU A 64 -34.69 4.91 19.72
N ASP A 65 -35.25 5.94 19.07
CA ASP A 65 -36.45 5.80 18.24
C ASP A 65 -36.22 4.83 17.09
N PHE A 66 -35.05 4.90 16.44
CA PHE A 66 -34.66 3.94 15.42
C PHE A 66 -34.55 2.52 15.97
N ALA A 67 -34.07 2.36 17.21
CA ALA A 67 -34.01 1.09 17.92
C ALA A 67 -35.37 0.60 18.42
N GLY A 68 -36.39 1.43 18.43
CA GLY A 68 -37.70 1.19 19.02
C GLY A 68 -38.38 -0.11 18.62
N SER A 69 -38.20 -0.56 17.38
CA SER A 69 -38.73 -1.82 16.89
C SER A 69 -37.61 -2.62 16.18
N ARG A 70 -37.29 -3.81 16.66
CA ARG A 70 -36.32 -4.72 16.06
C ARG A 70 -36.64 -6.19 16.41
N THR A 71 -36.64 -7.05 15.44
CA THR A 71 -36.69 -8.50 15.68
C THR A 71 -35.32 -8.99 16.11
N PRO A 72 -35.17 -9.73 17.22
CA PRO A 72 -33.92 -10.39 17.58
C PRO A 72 -33.35 -11.21 16.41
N GLY A 73 -32.03 -11.15 16.22
CA GLY A 73 -31.38 -11.80 15.08
C GLY A 73 -31.40 -10.98 13.78
N GLN A 74 -32.08 -9.84 13.74
CA GLN A 74 -32.02 -8.89 12.61
C GLN A 74 -31.22 -7.65 12.98
N HIS A 75 -30.50 -7.09 12.02
CA HIS A 75 -29.84 -5.80 12.16
C HIS A 75 -30.67 -4.70 11.48
N LYS A 76 -30.49 -3.47 11.94
CA LYS A 76 -31.05 -2.27 11.30
C LYS A 76 -29.91 -1.31 10.98
N VAL A 77 -29.96 -0.73 9.80
CA VAL A 77 -28.98 0.27 9.33
C VAL A 77 -29.75 1.44 8.73
N ARG A 78 -29.36 2.65 9.07
CA ARG A 78 -29.74 3.85 8.31
C ARG A 78 -28.53 4.77 8.10
N VAL A 79 -28.51 5.42 6.93
CA VAL A 79 -27.53 6.43 6.55
C VAL A 79 -28.30 7.67 6.13
N TYR A 80 -28.05 8.81 6.80
CA TYR A 80 -28.86 10.00 6.58
C TYR A 80 -28.09 11.29 6.92
N HIS A 81 -28.63 12.41 6.47
CA HIS A 81 -28.20 13.72 6.93
C HIS A 81 -29.10 14.18 8.08
N PRO A 82 -28.55 14.42 9.26
CA PRO A 82 -29.34 14.95 10.37
C PRO A 82 -29.90 16.33 10.03
N ASP A 83 -31.18 16.50 10.30
CA ASP A 83 -31.93 17.71 10.06
C ASP A 83 -32.81 17.99 11.28
N PHE A 84 -32.78 19.22 11.81
CA PHE A 84 -33.45 19.56 13.07
C PHE A 84 -34.95 19.36 13.01
N GLU A 85 -35.59 19.66 11.87
CA GLU A 85 -37.04 19.55 11.73
C GLU A 85 -37.53 18.09 11.71
N ARG A 86 -36.69 17.19 11.15
CA ARG A 86 -37.04 15.78 10.96
C ARG A 86 -36.54 14.87 12.08
N HIS A 87 -35.36 15.19 12.62
CA HIS A 87 -34.63 14.28 13.50
C HIS A 87 -34.43 14.87 14.91
N GLY A 88 -34.79 16.14 15.12
CA GLY A 88 -34.60 16.82 16.39
C GLY A 88 -33.16 17.24 16.73
N TRP A 89 -32.23 17.06 15.80
CA TRP A 89 -30.81 17.42 15.88
C TRP A 89 -30.21 17.67 14.52
N GLN A 90 -29.04 18.27 14.46
CA GLN A 90 -28.35 18.59 13.23
C GLN A 90 -26.85 18.32 13.31
N SER A 91 -26.23 18.04 12.16
CA SER A 91 -24.80 17.92 12.00
C SER A 91 -24.39 18.30 10.57
N THR A 92 -23.16 18.78 10.43
CA THR A 92 -22.53 18.99 9.10
C THR A 92 -22.08 17.68 8.46
N HIS A 93 -22.08 16.59 9.20
CA HIS A 93 -21.65 15.26 8.78
C HIS A 93 -22.82 14.37 8.32
N THR A 94 -22.52 13.26 7.69
CA THR A 94 -23.48 12.18 7.45
C THR A 94 -23.52 11.28 8.68
N ALA A 95 -24.71 10.99 9.19
CA ALA A 95 -24.91 10.06 10.29
C ALA A 95 -25.19 8.66 9.76
N ILE A 96 -24.59 7.66 10.42
CA ILE A 96 -24.84 6.25 10.22
C ILE A 96 -25.24 5.65 11.55
N GLU A 97 -26.37 4.98 11.60
CA GLU A 97 -26.86 4.33 12.80
C GLU A 97 -27.13 2.86 12.53
N ILE A 98 -26.65 2.03 13.44
CA ILE A 98 -26.78 0.58 13.40
C ILE A 98 -27.33 0.08 14.73
N VAL A 99 -28.29 -0.82 14.66
CA VAL A 99 -28.80 -1.58 15.82
C VAL A 99 -28.66 -3.06 15.51
N ASN A 100 -27.90 -3.77 16.34
CA ASN A 100 -27.62 -5.19 16.15
C ASN A 100 -27.54 -5.92 17.49
N ASP A 101 -27.60 -7.25 17.49
CA ASP A 101 -27.18 -8.04 18.65
C ASP A 101 -25.69 -7.79 18.91
N ASP A 102 -25.29 -7.73 20.18
CA ASP A 102 -23.87 -7.56 20.50
C ASP A 102 -23.06 -8.79 20.08
N MET A 103 -22.02 -8.57 19.32
CA MET A 103 -21.12 -9.60 18.86
C MET A 103 -19.74 -9.05 18.48
N PRO A 104 -18.68 -9.89 18.44
CA PRO A 104 -17.37 -9.46 18.04
C PRO A 104 -17.34 -8.95 16.60
N PHE A 105 -16.33 -8.13 16.28
CA PHE A 105 -15.99 -7.62 14.93
C PHE A 105 -16.89 -6.50 14.37
N LEU A 106 -17.91 -6.03 15.08
CA LEU A 106 -18.83 -5.01 14.56
C LEU A 106 -18.09 -3.73 14.18
N ILE A 107 -17.38 -3.12 15.14
CA ILE A 107 -16.73 -1.82 14.92
C ILE A 107 -15.62 -1.91 13.88
N ASP A 108 -14.74 -2.91 13.99
CA ASP A 108 -13.62 -3.09 13.07
C ASP A 108 -14.10 -3.23 11.62
N SER A 109 -15.17 -4.02 11.41
CA SER A 109 -15.71 -4.29 10.07
C SER A 109 -16.41 -3.08 9.49
N VAL A 110 -17.17 -2.35 10.30
CA VAL A 110 -17.84 -1.10 9.89
C VAL A 110 -16.79 -0.04 9.55
N ALA A 111 -15.81 0.17 10.42
CA ALA A 111 -14.72 1.13 10.18
C ALA A 111 -13.91 0.80 8.92
N MET A 112 -13.64 -0.48 8.70
CA MET A 112 -12.98 -0.97 7.49
C MET A 112 -13.79 -0.64 6.22
N LEU A 113 -15.10 -0.83 6.23
CA LEU A 113 -15.96 -0.51 5.09
C LEU A 113 -15.94 0.99 4.81
N LEU A 114 -16.06 1.84 5.83
CA LEU A 114 -16.00 3.29 5.68
C LEU A 114 -14.65 3.76 5.11
N ALA A 115 -13.55 3.18 5.59
CA ALA A 115 -12.21 3.45 5.05
C ALA A 115 -12.07 3.06 3.57
N ARG A 116 -12.70 1.98 3.11
CA ARG A 116 -12.75 1.58 1.68
C ARG A 116 -13.46 2.63 0.82
N HIS A 117 -14.43 3.34 1.37
CA HIS A 117 -15.11 4.46 0.73
C HIS A 117 -14.37 5.80 0.88
N ASN A 118 -13.15 5.81 1.46
CA ASN A 118 -12.35 7.00 1.79
C ASN A 118 -13.11 8.02 2.67
N LEU A 119 -13.94 7.52 3.58
CA LEU A 119 -14.68 8.35 4.53
C LEU A 119 -13.92 8.44 5.85
N THR A 120 -13.73 9.68 6.33
CA THR A 120 -13.14 9.95 7.63
C THR A 120 -14.21 9.79 8.70
N LEU A 121 -13.89 9.07 9.77
CA LEU A 121 -14.74 8.93 10.95
C LEU A 121 -14.47 10.08 11.91
N HIS A 122 -15.49 10.90 12.18
CA HIS A 122 -15.42 12.08 13.06
C HIS A 122 -15.98 11.81 14.47
N LEU A 123 -16.95 10.90 14.59
CA LEU A 123 -17.53 10.50 15.86
C LEU A 123 -17.92 9.03 15.81
N LEU A 124 -17.59 8.31 16.87
CA LEU A 124 -18.02 6.95 17.13
C LEU A 124 -18.62 6.88 18.55
N VAL A 125 -19.88 6.44 18.63
CA VAL A 125 -20.56 6.10 19.88
C VAL A 125 -21.06 4.67 19.76
N HIS A 126 -20.66 3.79 20.67
CA HIS A 126 -20.96 2.36 20.60
C HIS A 126 -21.32 1.79 21.98
N PRO A 127 -22.48 2.13 22.54
CA PRO A 127 -22.95 1.49 23.77
C PRO A 127 -23.41 0.05 23.51
N VAL A 128 -23.04 -0.83 24.44
CA VAL A 128 -23.59 -2.18 24.55
C VAL A 128 -24.58 -2.17 25.73
N LEU A 129 -25.84 -2.48 25.45
CA LEU A 129 -26.95 -2.29 26.36
C LEU A 129 -27.74 -3.59 26.59
N GLU A 130 -28.23 -3.80 27.81
CA GLU A 130 -29.26 -4.78 28.09
C GLU A 130 -30.61 -4.26 27.62
N VAL A 131 -31.20 -4.94 26.62
CA VAL A 131 -32.43 -4.51 25.96
C VAL A 131 -33.53 -5.55 26.20
N GLU A 132 -34.66 -5.11 26.70
CA GLU A 132 -35.86 -5.91 26.89
C GLU A 132 -36.89 -5.55 25.81
N ARG A 133 -37.36 -6.56 25.06
CA ARG A 133 -38.31 -6.41 23.97
C ARG A 133 -39.52 -7.30 24.19
N ASP A 134 -40.67 -6.89 23.66
CA ASP A 134 -41.83 -7.76 23.59
C ASP A 134 -41.75 -8.79 22.43
N SER A 135 -42.74 -9.62 22.33
CA SER A 135 -42.84 -10.65 21.26
C SER A 135 -42.98 -10.07 19.85
N ALA A 136 -43.35 -8.79 19.73
CA ALA A 136 -43.43 -8.05 18.46
C ALA A 136 -42.14 -7.30 18.16
N GLY A 137 -41.10 -7.41 19.02
CA GLY A 137 -39.82 -6.74 18.87
C GLY A 137 -39.79 -5.28 19.31
N GLN A 138 -40.86 -4.80 19.99
CA GLN A 138 -40.91 -3.44 20.50
C GLN A 138 -40.05 -3.28 21.75
N LEU A 139 -39.36 -2.18 21.86
CA LEU A 139 -38.52 -1.83 22.99
C LEU A 139 -39.34 -1.55 24.23
N LEU A 140 -39.19 -2.34 25.28
CA LEU A 140 -39.82 -2.17 26.56
C LEU A 140 -38.95 -1.42 27.58
N ALA A 141 -37.68 -1.83 27.69
CA ALA A 141 -36.74 -1.24 28.60
C ALA A 141 -35.29 -1.32 28.06
N VAL A 142 -34.49 -0.33 28.44
CA VAL A 142 -33.04 -0.30 28.18
C VAL A 142 -32.34 -0.10 29.53
N ARG A 143 -31.30 -0.91 29.76
CA ARG A 143 -30.54 -0.83 30.99
C ARG A 143 -29.05 -0.88 30.67
N ARG A 144 -28.26 -0.35 31.59
CA ARG A 144 -26.81 -0.54 31.55
C ARG A 144 -26.48 -2.02 31.79
N THR A 145 -25.46 -2.53 31.12
CA THR A 145 -25.00 -3.93 31.29
C THR A 145 -24.68 -4.20 32.76
N GLY A 146 -25.39 -5.13 33.40
CA GLY A 146 -25.32 -5.43 34.81
C GLY A 146 -25.22 -6.91 35.18
N GLY A 147 -24.89 -7.76 34.23
CA GLY A 147 -24.61 -9.19 34.48
C GLY A 147 -25.85 -10.11 34.57
N ARG A 148 -27.01 -9.67 34.06
CA ARG A 148 -28.19 -10.53 33.86
C ARG A 148 -28.04 -11.33 32.58
N ALA A 149 -28.67 -12.50 32.49
CA ALA A 149 -28.77 -13.30 31.27
C ALA A 149 -29.85 -12.72 30.32
N VAL A 150 -29.68 -11.43 29.93
CA VAL A 150 -30.54 -10.71 28.98
C VAL A 150 -29.75 -10.52 27.70
N PRO A 151 -30.36 -10.61 26.51
CA PRO A 151 -29.68 -10.31 25.26
C PRO A 151 -29.09 -8.91 25.30
N LEU A 152 -27.81 -8.80 24.86
CA LEU A 152 -27.12 -7.54 24.69
C LEU A 152 -27.32 -7.03 23.26
N GLU A 153 -27.58 -5.75 23.13
CA GLU A 153 -27.65 -5.06 21.84
C GLU A 153 -26.58 -3.99 21.74
N SER A 154 -25.91 -3.96 20.60
CA SER A 154 -24.99 -2.90 20.20
C SER A 154 -25.74 -1.83 19.42
N LEU A 155 -25.67 -0.60 19.90
CA LEU A 155 -26.12 0.59 19.18
C LEU A 155 -24.88 1.34 18.69
N ILE A 156 -24.70 1.45 17.37
CA ILE A 156 -23.53 2.09 16.80
C ILE A 156 -23.96 3.36 16.08
N HIS A 157 -23.50 4.52 16.57
CA HIS A 157 -23.71 5.82 15.95
C HIS A 157 -22.39 6.38 15.46
N LEU A 158 -22.32 6.67 14.16
CA LEU A 158 -21.13 7.18 13.50
C LEU A 158 -21.46 8.50 12.81
N GLN A 159 -20.52 9.44 12.83
CA GLN A 159 -20.55 10.60 11.95
C GLN A 159 -19.32 10.57 11.06
N VAL A 160 -19.57 10.62 9.75
CA VAL A 160 -18.53 10.54 8.71
C VAL A 160 -18.56 11.79 7.82
N ASP A 161 -17.56 11.95 6.97
CA ASP A 161 -17.56 13.00 5.96
C ASP A 161 -18.90 13.10 5.26
N ARG A 162 -19.35 14.33 4.96
CA ARG A 162 -20.64 14.55 4.34
C ARG A 162 -20.68 13.94 2.93
N ILE A 163 -21.56 12.97 2.73
CA ILE A 163 -21.77 12.27 1.47
C ILE A 163 -22.82 13.02 0.66
N SER A 164 -22.44 13.66 -0.44
CA SER A 164 -23.37 14.46 -1.25
C SER A 164 -24.21 13.63 -2.21
N ASP A 165 -23.74 12.43 -2.59
CA ASP A 165 -24.39 11.54 -3.55
C ASP A 165 -25.34 10.56 -2.83
N PRO A 166 -26.68 10.67 -3.04
CA PRO A 166 -27.65 9.73 -2.47
C PRO A 166 -27.41 8.26 -2.91
N ALA A 167 -26.87 8.03 -4.10
CA ALA A 167 -26.58 6.69 -4.59
C ALA A 167 -25.40 6.08 -3.81
N GLN A 168 -24.42 6.87 -3.42
CA GLN A 168 -23.34 6.44 -2.54
C GLN A 168 -23.86 6.11 -1.13
N MET A 169 -24.75 6.93 -0.58
CA MET A 169 -25.38 6.65 0.72
C MET A 169 -26.14 5.31 0.71
N ALA A 170 -26.94 5.07 -0.34
CA ALA A 170 -27.68 3.81 -0.49
C ALA A 170 -26.73 2.60 -0.57
N ARG A 171 -25.67 2.69 -1.40
CA ARG A 171 -24.66 1.62 -1.51
C ARG A 171 -23.98 1.33 -0.16
N ILE A 172 -23.60 2.36 0.59
CA ILE A 172 -22.99 2.17 1.91
C ILE A 172 -23.96 1.47 2.85
N ALA A 173 -25.24 1.84 2.83
CA ALA A 173 -26.26 1.19 3.64
C ALA A 173 -26.42 -0.29 3.30
N GLU A 174 -26.46 -0.64 2.01
CA GLU A 174 -26.54 -2.03 1.52
C GLU A 174 -25.28 -2.83 1.88
N GLU A 175 -24.08 -2.25 1.67
CA GLU A 175 -22.82 -2.92 2.03
C GLU A 175 -22.71 -3.13 3.55
N LEU A 176 -23.16 -2.15 4.38
CA LEU A 176 -23.22 -2.33 5.83
C LEU A 176 -24.15 -3.48 6.23
N GLN A 177 -25.33 -3.58 5.59
CA GLN A 177 -26.25 -4.70 5.85
C GLN A 177 -25.59 -6.05 5.52
N GLN A 178 -24.88 -6.14 4.39
CA GLN A 178 -24.16 -7.35 4.01
C GLN A 178 -23.04 -7.69 5.00
N VAL A 179 -22.23 -6.70 5.41
CA VAL A 179 -21.17 -6.91 6.40
C VAL A 179 -21.73 -7.41 7.73
N LEU A 180 -22.83 -6.84 8.21
CA LEU A 180 -23.48 -7.29 9.44
C LEU A 180 -24.05 -8.70 9.32
N ALA A 181 -24.59 -9.05 8.15
CA ALA A 181 -25.04 -10.42 7.86
C ALA A 181 -23.87 -11.40 7.85
N ASP A 182 -22.74 -11.04 7.21
CA ASP A 182 -21.54 -11.87 7.17
C ASP A 182 -20.96 -12.09 8.58
N ILE A 183 -20.90 -11.05 9.41
CA ILE A 183 -20.46 -11.15 10.81
C ILE A 183 -21.34 -12.12 11.57
N ARG A 184 -22.66 -12.00 11.45
CA ARG A 184 -23.63 -12.84 12.14
C ARG A 184 -23.41 -14.31 11.81
N VAL A 185 -23.40 -14.67 10.52
CA VAL A 185 -23.25 -16.08 10.12
C VAL A 185 -21.89 -16.63 10.52
N ALA A 186 -20.83 -15.82 10.49
CA ALA A 186 -19.51 -16.25 10.92
C ALA A 186 -19.46 -16.53 12.44
N VAL A 187 -20.09 -15.67 13.25
CA VAL A 187 -20.12 -15.82 14.71
C VAL A 187 -21.06 -16.96 15.13
N GLU A 188 -22.25 -17.07 14.52
CA GLU A 188 -23.21 -18.14 14.84
C GLU A 188 -22.65 -19.52 14.48
N ASP A 189 -21.94 -19.67 13.37
CA ASP A 189 -21.40 -20.94 12.89
C ASP A 189 -19.98 -21.25 13.41
N GLU A 190 -19.36 -20.38 14.16
CA GLU A 190 -18.01 -20.62 14.68
C GLU A 190 -17.89 -21.94 15.47
N PRO A 191 -18.84 -22.30 16.35
CA PRO A 191 -18.79 -23.60 17.04
C PRO A 191 -18.91 -24.80 16.08
N ALA A 192 -19.73 -24.70 15.01
CA ALA A 192 -19.88 -25.75 14.01
C ALA A 192 -18.56 -25.88 13.19
N MET A 193 -17.96 -24.78 12.78
CA MET A 193 -16.66 -24.78 12.07
C MET A 193 -15.54 -25.41 12.91
N ARG A 194 -15.50 -25.17 14.22
CA ARG A 194 -14.56 -25.84 15.15
C ARG A 194 -14.82 -27.32 15.26
N HIS A 195 -16.09 -27.72 15.27
CA HIS A 195 -16.46 -29.13 15.26
C HIS A 195 -15.97 -29.84 13.99
N GLU A 196 -16.14 -29.21 12.83
CA GLU A 196 -15.63 -29.72 11.56
C GLU A 196 -14.09 -29.88 11.57
N LEU A 197 -13.34 -28.91 12.14
CA LEU A 197 -11.87 -29.05 12.33
C LEU A 197 -11.54 -30.33 13.10
N HIS A 198 -12.21 -30.57 14.21
CA HIS A 198 -11.97 -31.75 15.03
C HIS A 198 -12.36 -33.06 14.31
N THR A 199 -13.46 -33.07 13.57
CA THR A 199 -13.91 -34.19 12.76
C THR A 199 -12.86 -34.52 11.68
N ILE A 200 -12.34 -33.55 10.99
CA ILE A 200 -11.32 -33.70 9.96
C ILE A 200 -10.01 -34.24 10.58
N GLN A 201 -9.59 -33.72 11.72
CA GLN A 201 -8.41 -34.16 12.45
C GLN A 201 -8.52 -35.63 12.84
N THR A 202 -9.69 -36.03 13.35
CA THR A 202 -9.98 -37.42 13.70
C THR A 202 -9.96 -38.34 12.47
N ALA A 203 -10.55 -37.90 11.35
CA ALA A 203 -10.57 -38.69 10.11
C ALA A 203 -9.14 -38.85 9.55
N LEU A 204 -8.31 -37.78 9.54
CA LEU A 204 -6.92 -37.86 9.08
C LEU A 204 -6.07 -38.85 9.90
N SER A 205 -6.32 -38.96 11.20
CA SER A 205 -5.58 -39.88 12.07
C SER A 205 -5.83 -41.35 11.79
N GLN A 206 -6.95 -41.68 11.08
CA GLN A 206 -7.37 -43.06 10.71
C GLN A 206 -6.88 -43.48 9.31
N VAL A 207 -6.32 -42.57 8.53
CA VAL A 207 -5.86 -42.83 7.15
C VAL A 207 -4.34 -43.05 7.14
N ALA A 208 -3.90 -44.15 6.54
CA ALA A 208 -2.49 -44.38 6.25
C ALA A 208 -2.09 -43.58 5.01
N LEU A 209 -1.59 -42.36 5.24
CA LEU A 209 -1.10 -41.50 4.16
C LEU A 209 0.25 -42.04 3.61
N PRO A 210 0.51 -41.89 2.30
CA PRO A 210 1.81 -42.18 1.74
C PRO A 210 2.88 -41.24 2.36
N PRO A 211 4.14 -41.67 2.42
CA PRO A 211 5.23 -40.80 2.88
C PRO A 211 5.24 -39.50 2.10
N GLY A 212 5.05 -38.38 2.79
CA GLY A 212 5.01 -37.04 2.21
C GLY A 212 5.96 -36.09 2.95
N LYS A 213 5.99 -34.83 2.51
CA LYS A 213 6.78 -33.77 3.14
C LYS A 213 6.30 -33.44 4.57
N LEU A 214 5.05 -33.72 4.89
CA LEU A 214 4.44 -33.50 6.20
C LEU A 214 3.79 -34.79 6.69
N ASP A 215 4.03 -35.13 7.96
CA ASP A 215 3.37 -36.26 8.63
C ASP A 215 2.00 -35.82 9.21
N VAL A 216 1.13 -36.80 9.46
CA VAL A 216 -0.21 -36.57 10.00
C VAL A 216 -0.15 -35.89 11.37
N GLN A 217 0.88 -36.17 12.17
CA GLN A 217 1.02 -35.60 13.52
C GLN A 217 1.28 -34.10 13.44
N GLU A 218 2.12 -33.66 12.49
CA GLU A 218 2.41 -32.25 12.29
C GLU A 218 1.18 -31.48 11.75
N ILE A 219 0.39 -32.11 10.87
CA ILE A 219 -0.87 -31.53 10.38
C ILE A 219 -1.88 -31.45 11.54
N SER A 220 -2.02 -32.51 12.33
CA SER A 220 -2.88 -32.51 13.50
C SER A 220 -2.50 -31.40 14.49
N ALA A 221 -1.22 -31.27 14.80
CA ALA A 221 -0.72 -30.18 15.65
C ALA A 221 -1.03 -28.78 15.07
N PHE A 222 -0.98 -28.63 13.74
CA PHE A 222 -1.35 -27.37 13.09
C PHE A 222 -2.85 -27.08 13.23
N LEU A 223 -3.72 -28.09 13.10
CA LEU A 223 -5.16 -27.92 13.29
C LEU A 223 -5.51 -27.61 14.75
N ASP A 224 -4.80 -28.19 15.74
CA ASP A 224 -4.91 -27.80 17.15
C ASP A 224 -4.51 -26.33 17.35
N TRP A 225 -3.38 -25.93 16.76
CA TRP A 225 -2.91 -24.53 16.81
C TRP A 225 -3.92 -23.56 16.19
N VAL A 226 -4.53 -23.90 15.03
CA VAL A 226 -5.64 -23.14 14.41
C VAL A 226 -6.81 -23.02 15.40
N ASN A 227 -7.18 -24.13 16.07
CA ASN A 227 -8.29 -24.19 17.01
C ASN A 227 -8.02 -23.39 18.31
N GLU A 228 -6.78 -23.16 18.70
CA GLU A 228 -6.36 -22.32 19.83
C GLU A 228 -6.48 -20.81 19.56
N ARG A 229 -7.31 -20.40 18.61
CA ARG A 229 -7.61 -19.01 18.22
C ARG A 229 -6.45 -18.28 17.52
N HIS A 230 -5.55 -19.01 16.88
CA HIS A 230 -4.54 -18.42 16.01
C HIS A 230 -5.07 -18.10 14.61
N PHE A 231 -6.25 -18.63 14.30
CA PHE A 231 -6.97 -18.40 13.06
C PHE A 231 -8.43 -18.06 13.33
N LEU A 232 -8.90 -16.96 12.76
CA LEU A 232 -10.28 -16.54 12.81
C LEU A 232 -11.06 -17.29 11.72
N LEU A 233 -11.89 -18.24 12.13
CA LEU A 233 -12.74 -19.01 11.22
C LEU A 233 -13.91 -18.13 10.76
N LEU A 234 -14.01 -17.87 9.46
CA LEU A 234 -15.08 -17.07 8.88
C LEU A 234 -15.99 -17.86 7.96
N GLY A 235 -15.50 -18.93 7.36
CA GLY A 235 -16.29 -19.81 6.50
C GLY A 235 -15.68 -21.19 6.36
N TYR A 236 -16.56 -22.18 6.18
CA TYR A 236 -16.19 -23.57 5.91
C TYR A 236 -17.10 -24.15 4.82
N CYS A 237 -16.55 -25.04 4.00
CA CYS A 237 -17.32 -25.84 3.06
C CYS A 237 -16.54 -27.10 2.68
N ALA A 238 -17.27 -28.23 2.56
CA ALA A 238 -16.73 -29.47 2.04
C ALA A 238 -17.05 -29.64 0.55
N TYR A 239 -16.13 -30.25 -0.18
CA TYR A 239 -16.22 -30.49 -1.61
C TYR A 239 -15.91 -31.97 -1.93
N ASP A 240 -16.65 -32.54 -2.89
CA ASP A 240 -16.32 -33.80 -3.52
C ASP A 240 -15.52 -33.58 -4.80
N LEU A 241 -14.45 -34.31 -4.98
CA LEU A 241 -13.68 -34.32 -6.21
C LEU A 241 -14.40 -35.23 -7.23
N VAL A 242 -14.86 -34.62 -8.32
CA VAL A 242 -15.65 -35.31 -9.33
C VAL A 242 -15.10 -35.07 -10.72
N ARG A 243 -15.28 -36.06 -11.60
CA ARG A 243 -14.93 -35.89 -13.03
C ARG A 243 -16.21 -35.54 -13.79
N THR A 244 -16.12 -34.46 -14.57
CA THR A 244 -17.21 -33.98 -15.44
C THR A 244 -16.76 -34.03 -16.90
N ASP A 245 -17.68 -33.77 -17.84
CA ASP A 245 -17.35 -33.72 -19.29
C ASP A 245 -16.33 -32.61 -19.60
N ASP A 246 -16.31 -31.54 -18.79
CA ASP A 246 -15.35 -30.42 -18.91
C ASP A 246 -14.04 -30.64 -18.12
N GLY A 247 -13.83 -31.84 -17.56
CA GLY A 247 -12.68 -32.21 -16.74
C GLY A 247 -12.97 -32.30 -15.26
N ASP A 248 -11.93 -32.24 -14.44
CA ASP A 248 -12.05 -32.39 -12.98
C ASP A 248 -12.68 -31.15 -12.33
N ALA A 249 -13.57 -31.37 -11.38
CA ALA A 249 -14.27 -30.32 -10.66
C ALA A 249 -14.42 -30.66 -9.16
N LEU A 250 -14.51 -29.65 -8.33
CA LEU A 250 -14.84 -29.74 -6.91
C LEU A 250 -16.33 -29.39 -6.75
N ARG A 251 -17.16 -30.38 -6.49
CA ARG A 251 -18.61 -30.24 -6.26
C ARG A 251 -18.86 -29.95 -4.79
N ILE A 252 -19.66 -28.92 -4.51
CA ILE A 252 -20.10 -28.59 -3.15
C ILE A 252 -20.90 -29.73 -2.55
N VAL A 253 -20.54 -30.18 -1.35
CA VAL A 253 -21.31 -31.11 -0.57
C VAL A 253 -22.51 -30.36 0.01
N PRO A 254 -23.77 -30.79 -0.36
CA PRO A 254 -24.96 -30.09 0.11
C PRO A 254 -25.04 -30.03 1.63
N GLY A 255 -25.35 -28.86 2.18
CA GLY A 255 -25.51 -28.65 3.62
C GLY A 255 -24.21 -28.57 4.44
N SER A 256 -23.03 -28.63 3.80
CA SER A 256 -21.74 -28.53 4.49
C SER A 256 -21.27 -27.09 4.72
N GLY A 257 -21.91 -26.09 4.11
CA GLY A 257 -21.47 -24.68 4.20
C GLY A 257 -21.78 -24.09 5.57
N HIS A 258 -20.76 -23.40 6.16
CA HIS A 258 -20.87 -22.65 7.40
C HIS A 258 -20.24 -21.24 7.24
N GLY A 259 -20.68 -20.31 8.08
CA GLY A 259 -20.22 -18.93 8.08
C GLY A 259 -20.50 -18.24 6.75
N ILE A 260 -19.55 -17.46 6.24
CA ILE A 260 -19.69 -16.76 4.94
C ILE A 260 -19.86 -17.70 3.74
N LEU A 261 -19.65 -19.00 3.93
CA LEU A 261 -19.89 -20.04 2.93
C LEU A 261 -21.21 -20.81 3.17
N ARG A 262 -22.04 -20.40 4.15
CA ARG A 262 -23.34 -21.02 4.46
C ARG A 262 -24.29 -21.03 3.24
N ASN A 263 -24.37 -19.89 2.55
CA ASN A 263 -25.23 -19.71 1.39
C ASN A 263 -24.39 -19.43 0.14
N GLN A 264 -24.16 -20.46 -0.66
CA GLN A 264 -23.46 -20.32 -1.95
C GLN A 264 -24.41 -20.11 -3.15
N GLY A 265 -25.70 -19.87 -2.89
CA GLY A 265 -26.72 -19.72 -3.92
C GLY A 265 -26.86 -21.02 -4.75
N ASP A 266 -27.09 -20.85 -6.06
CA ASP A 266 -27.23 -21.99 -7.00
C ASP A 266 -25.90 -22.61 -7.44
N LYS A 267 -24.79 -22.28 -6.77
CA LYS A 267 -23.46 -22.80 -7.13
C LYS A 267 -23.37 -24.27 -6.76
N THR A 268 -23.10 -25.09 -7.77
CA THR A 268 -22.88 -26.54 -7.60
C THR A 268 -21.40 -26.88 -7.46
N PHE A 269 -20.52 -26.05 -8.05
CA PHE A 269 -19.09 -26.31 -8.13
C PHE A 269 -18.27 -25.12 -7.60
N SER A 270 -17.04 -25.41 -7.18
CA SER A 270 -16.07 -24.43 -6.77
C SER A 270 -15.57 -23.60 -7.97
N ALA A 271 -15.97 -22.32 -8.02
CA ALA A 271 -15.53 -21.41 -9.09
C ALA A 271 -14.00 -21.21 -9.09
N SER A 272 -13.37 -21.21 -7.91
CA SER A 272 -11.91 -21.04 -7.79
C SER A 272 -11.12 -22.23 -8.32
N PHE A 273 -11.67 -23.43 -8.26
CA PHE A 273 -11.06 -24.63 -8.83
C PHE A 273 -11.21 -24.70 -10.35
N ALA A 274 -12.36 -24.28 -10.86
CA ALA A 274 -12.67 -24.32 -12.30
C ALA A 274 -11.73 -23.49 -13.16
N VAL A 275 -11.22 -22.37 -12.62
CA VAL A 275 -10.27 -21.47 -13.32
C VAL A 275 -8.80 -21.91 -13.24
N LEU A 276 -8.49 -23.02 -12.53
CA LEU A 276 -7.12 -23.51 -12.42
C LEU A 276 -6.65 -24.17 -13.72
N PRO A 277 -5.38 -23.99 -14.12
CA PRO A 277 -4.74 -24.75 -15.18
C PRO A 277 -4.82 -26.28 -14.91
N ALA A 278 -4.85 -27.09 -15.96
CA ALA A 278 -5.01 -28.55 -15.84
C ALA A 278 -3.94 -29.21 -14.94
N HIS A 279 -2.67 -28.82 -15.10
CA HIS A 279 -1.57 -29.36 -14.28
C HIS A 279 -1.69 -29.03 -12.78
N LEU A 280 -2.36 -27.93 -12.42
CA LEU A 280 -2.63 -27.58 -11.02
C LEU A 280 -3.85 -28.31 -10.48
N ARG A 281 -4.83 -28.65 -11.32
CA ARG A 281 -5.96 -29.51 -10.94
C ARG A 281 -5.51 -30.92 -10.61
N GLU A 282 -4.48 -31.42 -11.27
CA GLU A 282 -3.87 -32.74 -10.98
C GLU A 282 -3.34 -32.82 -9.54
N LEU A 283 -2.83 -31.70 -8.97
CA LEU A 283 -2.41 -31.66 -7.57
C LEU A 283 -3.53 -31.94 -6.57
N ALA A 284 -4.78 -31.76 -6.98
CA ALA A 284 -5.93 -32.11 -6.12
C ALA A 284 -6.00 -33.62 -5.84
N TYR A 285 -5.47 -34.45 -6.73
CA TYR A 285 -5.43 -35.90 -6.56
C TYR A 285 -4.20 -36.42 -5.84
N ASP A 286 -3.16 -35.59 -5.65
CA ASP A 286 -1.91 -36.03 -5.02
C ASP A 286 -2.13 -36.31 -3.52
N PRO A 287 -2.07 -37.57 -3.06
CA PRO A 287 -2.29 -37.90 -1.67
C PRO A 287 -1.15 -37.51 -0.75
N SER A 288 0.02 -37.16 -1.30
CA SER A 288 1.22 -36.80 -0.53
C SER A 288 1.20 -35.37 0.02
N CYS A 289 0.25 -34.54 -0.44
CA CYS A 289 0.06 -33.17 -0.01
C CYS A 289 -1.32 -32.98 0.65
N PRO A 290 -1.51 -33.42 1.90
CA PRO A 290 -2.83 -33.45 2.55
C PRO A 290 -3.37 -32.09 2.97
N ILE A 291 -2.51 -31.06 3.09
CA ILE A 291 -2.91 -29.70 3.48
C ILE A 291 -2.33 -28.68 2.49
N MET A 292 -3.13 -27.68 2.18
CA MET A 292 -2.76 -26.51 1.39
C MET A 292 -3.03 -25.23 2.18
N LEU A 293 -2.04 -24.36 2.26
CA LEU A 293 -2.12 -23.04 2.89
C LEU A 293 -1.87 -21.98 1.82
N ASN A 294 -2.83 -21.06 1.64
CA ASN A 294 -2.73 -20.06 0.57
C ASN A 294 -3.63 -18.84 0.87
N LYS A 295 -3.55 -17.81 0.06
CA LYS A 295 -4.48 -16.67 0.04
C LYS A 295 -5.63 -16.90 -0.93
N SER A 296 -6.84 -16.54 -0.52
CA SER A 296 -8.02 -16.50 -1.38
C SER A 296 -7.98 -15.23 -2.26
N GLN A 297 -8.73 -15.24 -3.36
CA GLN A 297 -9.00 -14.03 -4.15
C GLN A 297 -10.04 -13.11 -3.49
N THR A 298 -10.81 -13.64 -2.54
CA THR A 298 -11.86 -12.91 -1.84
C THR A 298 -11.26 -12.06 -0.73
N ARG A 299 -11.62 -10.79 -0.67
CA ARG A 299 -11.28 -9.92 0.45
C ARG A 299 -12.21 -10.17 1.62
N ALA A 300 -11.69 -10.08 2.82
CA ALA A 300 -12.47 -10.14 4.03
C ALA A 300 -13.46 -8.96 4.10
N THR A 301 -14.70 -9.27 4.48
CA THR A 301 -15.73 -8.30 4.85
C THR A 301 -15.77 -8.07 6.37
N ILE A 302 -15.03 -8.89 7.13
CA ILE A 302 -15.04 -8.96 8.59
C ILE A 302 -13.64 -8.67 9.12
N HIS A 303 -13.55 -7.90 10.20
CA HIS A 303 -12.40 -7.61 11.04
C HIS A 303 -11.37 -6.69 10.36
N ARG A 304 -10.57 -7.14 9.40
CA ARG A 304 -9.51 -6.32 8.75
C ARG A 304 -9.51 -6.45 7.24
N SER A 305 -9.11 -5.38 6.56
CA SER A 305 -9.02 -5.36 5.10
C SER A 305 -7.81 -6.16 4.61
N ALA A 306 -8.03 -7.46 4.40
CA ALA A 306 -7.04 -8.38 3.86
C ALA A 306 -7.71 -9.38 2.94
N HIS A 307 -6.94 -10.04 2.08
CA HIS A 307 -7.43 -11.25 1.42
C HIS A 307 -7.56 -12.37 2.45
N LEU A 308 -8.65 -13.12 2.36
CA LEU A 308 -8.87 -14.25 3.24
C LEU A 308 -7.76 -15.30 3.10
N ASP A 309 -7.32 -15.81 4.22
CA ASP A 309 -6.45 -16.97 4.26
C ASP A 309 -7.27 -18.23 4.00
N PHE A 310 -6.67 -19.15 3.28
CA PHE A 310 -7.28 -20.38 2.85
C PHE A 310 -6.52 -21.58 3.42
N ILE A 311 -7.24 -22.45 4.13
CA ILE A 311 -6.75 -23.74 4.62
C ILE A 311 -7.56 -24.83 3.92
N GLY A 312 -6.94 -25.52 2.97
CA GLY A 312 -7.53 -26.68 2.26
C GLY A 312 -6.99 -27.98 2.83
N ILE A 313 -7.87 -28.91 3.19
CA ILE A 313 -7.49 -30.20 3.75
C ILE A 313 -8.16 -31.28 2.89
N LYS A 314 -7.37 -32.21 2.36
CA LYS A 314 -7.87 -33.30 1.52
C LYS A 314 -8.68 -34.30 2.32
N ARG A 315 -9.73 -34.81 1.71
CA ARG A 315 -10.54 -35.90 2.20
C ARG A 315 -10.13 -37.19 1.52
N TYR A 316 -10.04 -38.26 2.28
CA TYR A 316 -9.57 -39.57 1.82
C TYR A 316 -10.64 -40.63 2.01
N ASN A 317 -10.65 -41.63 1.14
CA ASN A 317 -11.37 -42.87 1.36
C ASN A 317 -10.53 -43.85 2.20
N ALA A 318 -11.09 -45.03 2.48
CA ALA A 318 -10.40 -46.08 3.26
C ALA A 318 -9.13 -46.63 2.58
N ASP A 319 -9.01 -46.48 1.24
CA ASP A 319 -7.85 -46.88 0.45
C ASP A 319 -6.77 -45.83 0.37
N GLY A 320 -6.92 -44.69 1.05
CA GLY A 320 -5.98 -43.55 1.01
C GLY A 320 -6.04 -42.71 -0.25
N GLN A 321 -7.07 -42.86 -1.08
CA GLN A 321 -7.27 -42.07 -2.29
C GLN A 321 -8.01 -40.77 -1.94
N VAL A 322 -7.66 -39.68 -2.61
CA VAL A 322 -8.31 -38.36 -2.42
C VAL A 322 -9.71 -38.40 -3.06
N VAL A 323 -10.73 -38.12 -2.28
CA VAL A 323 -12.14 -38.07 -2.71
C VAL A 323 -12.74 -36.67 -2.64
N GLY A 324 -12.02 -35.71 -2.10
CA GLY A 324 -12.50 -34.33 -1.96
C GLY A 324 -11.59 -33.45 -1.14
N GLU A 325 -12.13 -32.33 -0.73
CA GLU A 325 -11.42 -31.29 0.03
C GLU A 325 -12.36 -30.60 1.01
N CYS A 326 -11.85 -30.30 2.21
CA CYS A 326 -12.49 -29.41 3.18
C CYS A 326 -11.75 -28.07 3.14
N ARG A 327 -12.49 -26.97 3.07
CA ARG A 327 -11.95 -25.61 2.98
C ARG A 327 -12.39 -24.77 4.14
N PHE A 328 -11.40 -24.15 4.82
CA PHE A 328 -11.63 -23.09 5.77
C PHE A 328 -11.16 -21.78 5.16
N LEU A 329 -11.98 -20.74 5.27
CA LEU A 329 -11.64 -19.36 4.95
C LEU A 329 -11.61 -18.56 6.25
N GLY A 330 -10.62 -17.69 6.38
CA GLY A 330 -10.49 -16.88 7.58
C GLY A 330 -9.28 -15.94 7.54
N LEU A 331 -8.82 -15.56 8.71
CA LEU A 331 -7.67 -14.66 8.87
C LEU A 331 -6.79 -15.14 10.02
N TYR A 332 -5.49 -15.17 9.82
CA TYR A 332 -4.56 -15.35 10.95
C TYR A 332 -4.69 -14.18 11.93
N THR A 333 -4.72 -14.49 13.22
CA THR A 333 -4.85 -13.50 14.29
C THR A 333 -3.54 -12.79 14.60
N ALA A 334 -3.60 -11.70 15.35
CA ALA A 334 -2.39 -11.01 15.82
C ALA A 334 -1.45 -11.96 16.58
N ALA A 335 -1.97 -12.90 17.36
CA ALA A 335 -1.18 -13.92 18.05
C ALA A 335 -0.34 -14.74 17.07
N ALA A 336 -0.91 -15.19 15.96
CA ALA A 336 -0.21 -15.94 14.92
C ALA A 336 0.95 -15.15 14.28
N TYR A 337 0.81 -13.83 14.14
CA TYR A 337 1.86 -12.97 13.59
C TYR A 337 3.00 -12.67 14.58
N HIS A 338 2.70 -12.64 15.89
CA HIS A 338 3.70 -12.36 16.93
C HIS A 338 4.40 -13.62 17.45
N GLU A 339 3.80 -14.79 17.28
CA GLU A 339 4.40 -16.05 17.68
C GLU A 339 5.64 -16.37 16.83
N SER A 340 6.67 -16.96 17.46
CA SER A 340 7.85 -17.44 16.72
C SER A 340 7.43 -18.56 15.75
N PRO A 341 7.86 -18.51 14.48
CA PRO A 341 7.54 -19.59 13.53
C PRO A 341 8.10 -20.96 13.94
N ARG A 342 9.04 -21.00 14.88
CA ARG A 342 9.55 -22.25 15.47
C ARG A 342 8.52 -22.96 16.34
N ASN A 343 7.55 -22.24 16.87
CA ASN A 343 6.46 -22.80 17.67
C ASN A 343 5.25 -23.20 16.83
N ILE A 344 5.16 -22.64 15.61
CA ILE A 344 4.03 -22.87 14.72
C ILE A 344 4.24 -24.18 13.96
N PRO A 345 3.36 -25.18 14.13
CA PRO A 345 3.41 -26.42 13.36
C PRO A 345 3.43 -26.14 11.85
N ILE A 346 4.03 -27.02 11.07
CA ILE A 346 4.33 -26.82 9.63
C ILE A 346 5.46 -25.81 9.42
N LEU A 347 5.40 -24.60 9.99
CA LEU A 347 6.47 -23.61 9.83
C LEU A 347 7.77 -24.05 10.48
N ARG A 348 7.71 -24.63 11.69
CA ARG A 348 8.90 -25.18 12.35
C ARG A 348 9.62 -26.21 11.49
N ARG A 349 8.88 -27.13 10.85
CA ARG A 349 9.46 -28.13 9.93
C ARG A 349 10.08 -27.47 8.69
N LYS A 350 9.42 -26.45 8.16
CA LYS A 350 9.95 -25.68 7.03
C LYS A 350 11.25 -24.97 7.41
N MET A 351 11.32 -24.36 8.60
CA MET A 351 12.54 -23.71 9.09
C MET A 351 13.69 -24.71 9.31
N ASP A 352 13.39 -25.87 9.88
CA ASP A 352 14.38 -26.94 10.09
C ASP A 352 14.92 -27.48 8.75
N ALA A 353 14.04 -27.64 7.76
CA ALA A 353 14.44 -28.04 6.42
C ALA A 353 15.37 -27.00 5.75
N VAL A 354 15.03 -25.71 5.80
CA VAL A 354 15.88 -24.64 5.27
C VAL A 354 17.23 -24.59 6.01
N ALA A 355 17.22 -24.72 7.34
CA ALA A 355 18.46 -24.72 8.12
C ALA A 355 19.37 -25.90 7.76
N THR A 356 18.76 -27.07 7.53
CA THR A 356 19.51 -28.29 7.11
C THR A 356 20.10 -28.13 5.70
N GLU A 357 19.34 -27.58 4.75
CA GLU A 357 19.81 -27.37 3.37
C GLU A 357 20.92 -26.30 3.28
N CYS A 358 20.85 -25.24 4.13
CA CYS A 358 21.90 -24.21 4.17
C CYS A 358 23.22 -24.72 4.77
N ASP A 359 23.22 -25.79 5.55
CA ASP A 359 24.39 -26.48 6.14
C ASP A 359 25.40 -25.54 6.83
N TYR A 360 24.91 -24.52 7.53
CA TYR A 360 25.78 -23.62 8.29
C TYR A 360 26.22 -24.27 9.60
N VAL A 361 27.49 -24.06 9.95
CA VAL A 361 28.04 -24.54 11.22
C VAL A 361 27.18 -24.07 12.37
N GLU A 362 26.73 -24.99 13.23
CA GLU A 362 25.87 -24.71 14.37
C GLU A 362 26.48 -23.61 15.26
N ASN A 363 25.65 -22.71 15.76
CA ASN A 363 26.01 -21.52 16.53
C ASN A 363 26.94 -20.51 15.84
N SER A 364 27.26 -20.69 14.55
CA SER A 364 27.98 -19.69 13.76
C SER A 364 27.19 -18.40 13.61
N TYR A 365 27.86 -17.32 13.24
CA TYR A 365 27.21 -16.04 12.89
C TYR A 365 26.15 -16.23 11.80
N LYS A 366 26.47 -16.98 10.74
CA LYS A 366 25.53 -17.23 9.63
C LYS A 366 24.32 -18.05 10.08
N ALA A 367 24.49 -19.07 10.93
CA ALA A 367 23.37 -19.83 11.46
C ALA A 367 22.42 -18.95 12.31
N LYS A 368 22.96 -18.07 13.16
CA LYS A 368 22.16 -17.10 13.95
C LYS A 368 21.47 -16.07 13.06
N THR A 369 22.16 -15.59 12.03
CA THR A 369 21.60 -14.65 11.06
C THR A 369 20.48 -15.31 10.23
N LEU A 370 20.64 -16.56 9.80
CA LEU A 370 19.60 -17.33 9.14
C LEU A 370 18.35 -17.48 10.02
N GLN A 371 18.56 -17.79 11.29
CA GLN A 371 17.46 -17.87 12.25
C GLN A 371 16.70 -16.52 12.33
N PHE A 372 17.41 -15.41 12.48
CA PHE A 372 16.83 -14.08 12.50
C PHE A 372 16.06 -13.75 11.21
N VAL A 373 16.63 -14.09 10.04
CA VAL A 373 15.99 -13.91 8.73
C VAL A 373 14.67 -14.67 8.68
N LEU A 374 14.65 -15.94 9.04
CA LEU A 374 13.45 -16.79 9.00
C LEU A 374 12.39 -16.34 10.02
N GLU A 375 12.79 -15.92 11.22
CA GLU A 375 11.87 -15.40 12.24
C GLU A 375 11.23 -14.06 11.85
N SER A 376 11.98 -13.21 11.15
CA SER A 376 11.51 -11.91 10.67
C SER A 376 10.83 -11.96 9.29
N TYR A 377 10.80 -13.12 8.62
CA TYR A 377 10.19 -13.29 7.30
C TYR A 377 8.69 -12.97 7.35
N PRO A 378 8.07 -12.37 6.30
CA PRO A 378 6.63 -12.12 6.29
C PRO A 378 5.85 -13.40 6.57
N ARG A 379 5.00 -13.38 7.60
CA ARG A 379 4.33 -14.58 8.09
C ARG A 379 3.45 -15.23 7.04
N ASP A 380 2.65 -14.42 6.33
CA ASP A 380 1.79 -14.91 5.25
C ASP A 380 2.61 -15.61 4.16
N GLU A 381 3.71 -14.99 3.77
CA GLU A 381 4.62 -15.53 2.76
C GLU A 381 5.27 -16.85 3.24
N LEU A 382 5.63 -16.91 4.53
CA LEU A 382 6.25 -18.11 5.11
C LEU A 382 5.30 -19.33 5.12
N PHE A 383 3.99 -19.10 5.26
CA PHE A 383 3.02 -20.17 5.13
C PHE A 383 2.95 -20.73 3.70
N GLU A 384 3.04 -19.87 2.70
CA GLU A 384 2.81 -20.24 1.31
C GLU A 384 4.07 -20.72 0.57
N ILE A 385 5.24 -20.14 0.87
CA ILE A 385 6.46 -20.39 0.12
C ILE A 385 6.98 -21.83 0.29
N PRO A 386 7.29 -22.57 -0.81
CA PRO A 386 7.94 -23.86 -0.70
C PRO A 386 9.38 -23.74 -0.17
N VAL A 387 9.89 -24.81 0.47
CA VAL A 387 11.26 -24.84 1.04
C VAL A 387 12.30 -24.56 -0.04
N GLU A 388 12.12 -25.16 -1.21
CA GLU A 388 13.03 -25.06 -2.36
C GLU A 388 13.18 -23.63 -2.91
N VAL A 389 12.14 -22.79 -2.69
CA VAL A 389 12.15 -21.38 -3.07
C VAL A 389 12.64 -20.51 -1.92
N LEU A 390 12.29 -20.88 -0.68
CA LEU A 390 12.67 -20.12 0.52
C LEU A 390 14.18 -20.19 0.80
N GLN A 391 14.79 -21.36 0.63
CA GLN A 391 16.21 -21.60 0.94
C GLN A 391 17.14 -20.61 0.21
N PRO A 392 17.11 -20.46 -1.13
CA PRO A 392 18.00 -19.52 -1.81
C PRO A 392 17.70 -18.05 -1.47
N ILE A 393 16.44 -17.72 -1.14
CA ILE A 393 16.07 -16.39 -0.67
C ILE A 393 16.68 -16.13 0.71
N ALA A 394 16.57 -17.09 1.64
CA ALA A 394 17.11 -16.98 2.99
C ALA A 394 18.64 -16.83 2.98
N GLU A 395 19.36 -17.61 2.18
CA GLU A 395 20.81 -17.45 1.97
C GLU A 395 21.15 -16.07 1.38
N GLY A 396 20.39 -15.63 0.37
CA GLY A 396 20.54 -14.30 -0.21
C GLY A 396 20.36 -13.19 0.83
N LEU A 397 19.44 -13.35 1.77
CA LEU A 397 19.19 -12.41 2.86
C LEU A 397 20.29 -12.44 3.93
N VAL A 398 20.84 -13.60 4.29
CA VAL A 398 22.01 -13.71 5.17
C VAL A 398 23.17 -12.91 4.61
N ASN A 399 23.47 -13.07 3.31
CA ASN A 399 24.55 -12.34 2.64
C ASN A 399 24.24 -10.84 2.48
N LEU A 400 22.96 -10.47 2.35
CA LEU A 400 22.51 -9.10 2.24
C LEU A 400 22.69 -8.29 3.54
N LEU A 401 22.47 -8.92 4.69
CA LEU A 401 22.69 -8.29 5.99
C LEU A 401 24.18 -8.00 6.26
N GLU A 402 25.09 -8.78 5.68
CA GLU A 402 26.52 -8.50 5.71
C GLU A 402 26.93 -7.31 4.81
N ARG A 403 26.22 -7.12 3.70
CA ARG A 403 26.51 -6.07 2.71
C ARG A 403 25.19 -5.41 2.25
N PRO A 404 24.72 -4.42 3.01
CA PRO A 404 23.45 -3.75 2.69
C PRO A 404 23.47 -3.10 1.30
N ARG A 405 22.54 -3.53 0.46
CA ARG A 405 22.32 -3.02 -0.90
C ARG A 405 20.85 -3.22 -1.30
N VAL A 406 20.46 -2.66 -2.42
CA VAL A 406 19.15 -2.99 -3.00
C VAL A 406 19.14 -4.45 -3.44
N ARG A 407 18.06 -5.15 -3.07
CA ARG A 407 17.85 -6.54 -3.46
C ARG A 407 16.35 -6.79 -3.69
N LEU A 408 16.06 -7.59 -4.71
CA LEU A 408 14.71 -8.01 -5.07
C LEU A 408 14.63 -9.53 -5.05
N PHE A 409 13.61 -10.06 -4.37
CA PHE A 409 13.24 -11.47 -4.43
C PHE A 409 11.80 -11.57 -4.93
N LEU A 410 11.59 -12.36 -5.98
CA LEU A 410 10.30 -12.57 -6.59
C LEU A 410 9.86 -14.02 -6.41
N ARG A 411 8.61 -14.21 -6.03
CA ARG A 411 7.95 -15.52 -6.01
C ARG A 411 6.60 -15.41 -6.71
N THR A 412 6.39 -16.22 -7.71
CA THR A 412 5.07 -16.38 -8.33
C THR A 412 4.19 -17.28 -7.47
N ASP A 413 2.95 -16.87 -7.22
CA ASP A 413 1.92 -17.71 -6.60
C ASP A 413 1.74 -19.01 -7.40
N LEU A 414 1.50 -20.11 -6.70
CA LEU A 414 1.29 -21.44 -7.32
C LEU A 414 0.22 -21.39 -8.42
N TYR A 415 -0.82 -20.58 -8.24
CA TYR A 415 -1.92 -20.41 -9.18
C TYR A 415 -1.75 -19.22 -10.14
N GLN A 416 -0.57 -18.59 -10.16
CA GLN A 416 -0.22 -17.44 -11.01
C GLN A 416 -1.20 -16.26 -10.91
N ARG A 417 -1.77 -16.03 -9.73
CA ARG A 417 -2.74 -14.96 -9.44
C ARG A 417 -2.06 -13.67 -9.01
N TYR A 418 -0.86 -13.78 -8.50
CA TYR A 418 -0.03 -12.68 -8.04
C TYR A 418 1.45 -13.05 -8.00
N VAL A 419 2.28 -12.04 -7.95
CA VAL A 419 3.72 -12.15 -7.66
C VAL A 419 4.00 -11.47 -6.33
N SER A 420 4.60 -12.22 -5.42
CA SER A 420 5.15 -11.71 -4.18
C SER A 420 6.54 -11.13 -4.46
N ALA A 421 6.75 -9.86 -4.16
CA ALA A 421 8.01 -9.17 -4.37
C ALA A 421 8.55 -8.62 -3.04
N LEU A 422 9.64 -9.18 -2.55
CA LEU A 422 10.34 -8.68 -1.38
C LEU A 422 11.48 -7.77 -1.84
N VAL A 423 11.33 -6.48 -1.58
CA VAL A 423 12.33 -5.45 -1.92
C VAL A 423 13.02 -4.99 -0.66
N PHE A 424 14.33 -5.08 -0.65
CA PHE A 424 15.17 -4.55 0.42
C PHE A 424 15.92 -3.33 -0.09
N VAL A 425 15.85 -2.25 0.66
CA VAL A 425 16.54 -0.99 0.33
C VAL A 425 17.29 -0.46 1.55
N PRO A 426 18.42 0.24 1.39
CA PRO A 426 19.07 0.91 2.50
C PRO A 426 18.08 1.85 3.19
N ARG A 427 18.03 1.79 4.54
CA ARG A 427 17.05 2.52 5.36
C ARG A 427 17.08 4.03 5.10
N ASP A 428 18.29 4.59 4.95
CA ASP A 428 18.51 6.03 4.77
C ASP A 428 18.03 6.53 3.41
N SER A 429 17.89 5.63 2.42
CA SER A 429 17.40 5.92 1.08
C SER A 429 15.89 5.63 0.93
N PHE A 430 15.22 5.10 1.96
CA PHE A 430 13.81 4.73 1.90
C PHE A 430 12.91 5.93 2.19
N SER A 431 11.96 6.19 1.30
CA SER A 431 10.91 7.20 1.45
C SER A 431 9.62 6.73 0.77
N THR A 432 8.52 7.42 1.06
CA THR A 432 7.24 7.15 0.38
C THR A 432 7.36 7.35 -1.14
N GLU A 433 8.13 8.32 -1.58
CA GLU A 433 8.36 8.58 -3.01
C GLU A 433 9.11 7.42 -3.67
N VAL A 434 10.19 6.93 -3.04
CA VAL A 434 10.94 5.76 -3.50
C VAL A 434 10.04 4.53 -3.56
N ARG A 435 9.22 4.29 -2.53
CA ARG A 435 8.24 3.21 -2.49
C ARG A 435 7.28 3.25 -3.69
N LEU A 436 6.70 4.42 -3.98
CA LEU A 436 5.76 4.59 -5.11
C LEU A 436 6.44 4.36 -6.46
N LYS A 437 7.70 4.81 -6.62
CA LYS A 437 8.47 4.56 -7.85
C LYS A 437 8.78 3.07 -8.03
N ILE A 438 9.13 2.36 -6.96
CA ILE A 438 9.36 0.91 -6.99
C ILE A 438 8.06 0.18 -7.37
N GLU A 439 6.94 0.54 -6.74
CA GLU A 439 5.62 -0.02 -7.06
C GLU A 439 5.29 0.12 -8.55
N LYS A 440 5.54 1.29 -9.12
CA LYS A 440 5.31 1.54 -10.55
C LYS A 440 6.18 0.65 -11.45
N VAL A 441 7.45 0.45 -11.11
CA VAL A 441 8.34 -0.46 -11.87
C VAL A 441 7.84 -1.89 -11.81
N LEU A 442 7.48 -2.38 -10.61
CA LEU A 442 6.96 -3.74 -10.42
C LEU A 442 5.64 -3.94 -11.17
N MET A 443 4.71 -2.98 -11.08
CA MET A 443 3.43 -3.02 -11.80
C MET A 443 3.63 -3.08 -13.32
N GLN A 444 4.57 -2.33 -13.86
CA GLN A 444 4.86 -2.33 -15.30
C GLN A 444 5.56 -3.62 -15.75
N ALA A 445 6.57 -4.06 -15.01
CA ALA A 445 7.37 -5.24 -15.38
C ALA A 445 6.57 -6.55 -15.27
N LEU A 446 5.63 -6.63 -14.31
CA LEU A 446 4.85 -7.83 -14.02
C LEU A 446 3.43 -7.79 -14.62
N ASN A 447 3.10 -6.78 -15.43
CA ASN A 447 1.74 -6.57 -15.96
C ASN A 447 0.67 -6.57 -14.85
N GLY A 448 0.97 -5.89 -13.73
CA GLY A 448 0.14 -5.88 -12.55
C GLY A 448 -1.16 -5.10 -12.74
N SER A 449 -2.26 -5.61 -12.22
CA SER A 449 -3.57 -4.96 -12.18
C SER A 449 -3.82 -4.20 -10.88
N ALA A 450 -3.21 -4.64 -9.78
CA ALA A 450 -3.27 -4.01 -8.46
C ALA A 450 -2.03 -4.37 -7.64
N ALA A 451 -1.64 -3.47 -6.73
CA ALA A 451 -0.55 -3.70 -5.78
C ALA A 451 -1.05 -3.51 -4.34
N GLU A 452 -0.66 -4.42 -3.48
CA GLU A 452 -0.77 -4.28 -2.02
C GLU A 452 0.65 -4.28 -1.46
N TYR A 453 0.88 -3.56 -0.38
CA TYR A 453 2.22 -3.53 0.22
C TYR A 453 2.19 -3.50 1.75
N SER A 454 3.27 -3.99 2.33
CA SER A 454 3.59 -3.79 3.73
C SER A 454 5.05 -3.37 3.88
N VAL A 455 5.33 -2.52 4.88
CA VAL A 455 6.67 -2.01 5.15
C VAL A 455 7.10 -2.49 6.53
N ALA A 456 8.31 -3.04 6.62
CA ALA A 456 8.95 -3.35 7.88
C ALA A 456 10.30 -2.64 7.96
N ILE A 457 10.43 -1.79 8.97
CA ILE A 457 11.68 -1.09 9.31
C ILE A 457 12.10 -1.63 10.67
N SER A 458 13.20 -2.38 10.70
CA SER A 458 13.78 -2.92 11.92
C SER A 458 15.07 -2.17 12.28
N ASP A 459 15.75 -2.61 13.33
CA ASP A 459 17.05 -2.06 13.73
C ASP A 459 18.20 -2.39 12.75
N THR A 460 17.90 -3.10 11.66
CA THR A 460 18.85 -3.33 10.57
C THR A 460 19.02 -2.09 9.69
N HIS A 461 20.12 -2.03 8.93
CA HIS A 461 20.39 -0.97 7.97
C HIS A 461 19.48 -1.03 6.72
N LEU A 462 18.51 -1.94 6.69
CA LEU A 462 17.63 -2.19 5.56
C LEU A 462 16.16 -1.95 5.94
N ALA A 463 15.43 -1.30 5.07
CA ALA A 463 13.97 -1.31 5.03
C ALA A 463 13.52 -2.43 4.11
N ARG A 464 12.54 -3.22 4.54
CA ARG A 464 11.89 -4.26 3.73
C ARG A 464 10.52 -3.78 3.29
N VAL A 465 10.27 -3.82 1.99
CA VAL A 465 8.93 -3.63 1.43
C VAL A 465 8.49 -4.94 0.79
N HIS A 466 7.38 -5.47 1.24
CA HIS A 466 6.75 -6.65 0.67
C HIS A 466 5.57 -6.18 -0.18
N TYR A 467 5.63 -6.40 -1.49
CA TYR A 467 4.54 -6.14 -2.42
C TYR A 467 3.88 -7.45 -2.83
N ILE A 468 2.56 -7.41 -2.95
CA ILE A 468 1.75 -8.42 -3.62
C ILE A 468 1.20 -7.78 -4.89
N ILE A 469 1.78 -8.14 -6.02
CA ILE A 469 1.39 -7.63 -7.34
C ILE A 469 0.41 -8.60 -7.97
N ARG A 470 -0.85 -8.20 -8.07
CA ARG A 470 -1.89 -9.01 -8.69
C ARG A 470 -1.77 -8.98 -10.20
N THR A 471 -1.85 -10.15 -10.80
CA THR A 471 -1.78 -10.31 -12.26
C THR A 471 -3.10 -10.89 -12.77
N PRO A 472 -3.58 -10.50 -13.97
CA PRO A 472 -4.68 -11.19 -14.62
C PRO A 472 -4.32 -12.66 -14.86
N ALA A 473 -5.27 -13.57 -14.69
CA ALA A 473 -5.03 -15.00 -14.85
C ALA A 473 -4.43 -15.33 -16.23
N GLY A 474 -3.29 -16.01 -16.24
CA GLY A 474 -2.56 -16.38 -17.48
C GLY A 474 -1.86 -15.24 -18.20
N ALA A 475 -1.80 -14.04 -17.61
CA ALA A 475 -1.22 -12.83 -18.22
C ALA A 475 0.13 -12.43 -17.59
N LEU A 476 0.74 -13.30 -16.78
CA LEU A 476 2.08 -13.03 -16.25
C LEU A 476 3.09 -13.08 -17.40
N PRO A 477 3.79 -11.96 -17.70
CA PRO A 477 4.82 -11.95 -18.73
C PRO A 477 6.04 -12.75 -18.28
N ASP A 478 6.87 -13.15 -19.22
CA ASP A 478 8.24 -13.53 -18.90
C ASP A 478 9.01 -12.31 -18.43
N PHE A 479 9.65 -12.38 -17.28
CA PHE A 479 10.32 -11.24 -16.64
C PHE A 479 11.76 -11.59 -16.22
N ASP A 480 12.65 -10.63 -16.37
CA ASP A 480 14.02 -10.69 -15.87
C ASP A 480 14.11 -10.00 -14.49
N ALA A 481 14.21 -10.80 -13.42
CA ALA A 481 14.32 -10.32 -12.06
C ALA A 481 15.57 -9.44 -11.84
N GLN A 482 16.67 -9.69 -12.54
CA GLN A 482 17.89 -8.90 -12.44
C GLN A 482 17.72 -7.52 -13.09
N ALA A 483 17.06 -7.44 -14.24
CA ALA A 483 16.75 -6.17 -14.89
C ALA A 483 15.85 -5.31 -13.99
N ILE A 484 14.82 -5.89 -13.39
CA ILE A 484 13.93 -5.19 -12.45
C ILE A 484 14.72 -4.72 -11.22
N GLU A 485 15.59 -5.56 -10.63
CA GLU A 485 16.43 -5.18 -9.48
C GLU A 485 17.35 -4.01 -9.82
N LEU A 486 17.94 -3.98 -11.01
CA LEU A 486 18.78 -2.87 -11.48
C LEU A 486 17.99 -1.58 -11.64
N ASP A 487 16.77 -1.65 -12.17
CA ASP A 487 15.91 -0.46 -12.27
C ASP A 487 15.50 0.08 -10.90
N ILE A 488 15.18 -0.81 -9.96
CA ILE A 488 14.91 -0.44 -8.57
C ILE A 488 16.18 0.17 -7.93
N ALA A 489 17.35 -0.41 -8.16
CA ALA A 489 18.61 0.11 -7.63
C ALA A 489 18.92 1.53 -8.14
N ARG A 490 18.58 1.85 -9.41
CA ARG A 490 18.71 3.22 -9.95
C ARG A 490 17.75 4.19 -9.27
N ILE A 491 16.52 3.76 -8.95
CA ILE A 491 15.54 4.60 -8.26
C ILE A 491 15.98 4.91 -6.82
N VAL A 492 16.54 3.91 -6.14
CA VAL A 492 16.98 4.03 -4.73
C VAL A 492 18.26 4.84 -4.62
N ARG A 493 19.14 4.80 -5.63
CA ARG A 493 20.29 5.71 -5.69
C ARG A 493 19.77 7.13 -5.77
N GLY A 494 20.05 7.92 -4.76
CA GLY A 494 19.76 9.33 -4.77
C GLY A 494 20.46 10.04 -5.93
N TRP A 495 19.96 11.21 -6.35
CA TRP A 495 20.59 12.03 -7.39
C TRP A 495 22.09 12.27 -7.11
N GLY A 496 22.46 12.42 -5.81
CA GLY A 496 23.86 12.59 -5.39
C GLY A 496 24.70 11.32 -5.58
N ASP A 497 24.18 10.13 -5.23
CA ASP A 497 24.92 8.88 -5.39
C ASP A 497 25.13 8.56 -6.87
N GLU A 498 24.12 8.82 -7.70
CA GLU A 498 24.24 8.66 -9.14
C GLU A 498 25.24 9.67 -9.74
N LEU A 499 25.28 10.92 -9.23
CA LEU A 499 26.30 11.90 -9.60
C LEU A 499 27.70 11.37 -9.28
N HIS A 500 27.89 10.81 -8.08
CA HIS A 500 29.18 10.21 -7.69
C HIS A 500 29.62 9.13 -8.67
N HIS A 501 28.72 8.18 -8.94
CA HIS A 501 29.00 7.09 -9.87
C HIS A 501 29.37 7.60 -11.28
N GLN A 502 28.61 8.56 -11.81
CA GLN A 502 28.85 9.14 -13.12
C GLN A 502 30.17 9.96 -13.17
N LEU A 503 30.54 10.62 -12.08
CA LEU A 503 31.83 11.31 -11.99
C LEU A 503 33.01 10.34 -11.97
N VAL A 504 32.91 9.25 -11.23
CA VAL A 504 33.93 8.21 -11.18
C VAL A 504 34.07 7.52 -12.55
N ASP A 505 32.97 7.20 -13.20
CA ASP A 505 32.97 6.61 -14.55
C ASP A 505 33.60 7.52 -15.60
N SER A 506 33.34 8.84 -15.51
CA SER A 506 33.79 9.81 -16.51
C SER A 506 35.24 10.27 -16.31
N TYR A 507 35.69 10.36 -15.06
CA TYR A 507 36.99 10.98 -14.70
C TYR A 507 37.95 10.03 -13.99
N GLY A 508 37.55 8.78 -13.73
CA GLY A 508 38.28 7.82 -12.90
C GLY A 508 38.12 8.09 -11.40
N GLU A 509 38.46 7.10 -10.57
CA GLU A 509 38.19 7.11 -9.12
C GLU A 509 38.82 8.31 -8.41
N GLY A 510 40.07 8.61 -8.67
CA GLY A 510 40.78 9.71 -7.98
C GLY A 510 40.18 11.09 -8.24
N ARG A 511 40.01 11.47 -9.51
CA ARG A 511 39.44 12.79 -9.88
C ARG A 511 37.92 12.82 -9.64
N GLY A 512 37.20 11.71 -9.87
CA GLY A 512 35.78 11.60 -9.64
C GLY A 512 35.41 11.85 -8.18
N ASN A 513 36.15 11.27 -7.23
CA ASN A 513 35.96 11.49 -5.80
C ASN A 513 36.24 12.94 -5.38
N VAL A 514 37.27 13.59 -5.94
CA VAL A 514 37.55 15.00 -5.67
C VAL A 514 36.41 15.88 -6.18
N LEU A 515 35.94 15.68 -7.40
CA LEU A 515 34.81 16.44 -7.94
C LEU A 515 33.55 16.20 -7.13
N PHE A 516 33.27 14.92 -6.77
CA PHE A 516 32.11 14.62 -5.94
C PHE A 516 32.14 15.35 -4.60
N SER A 517 33.28 15.36 -3.89
CA SER A 517 33.41 16.10 -2.62
C SER A 517 33.13 17.61 -2.76
N GLN A 518 33.39 18.17 -3.93
CA GLN A 518 33.11 19.59 -4.22
C GLN A 518 31.67 19.87 -4.62
N TYR A 519 31.01 18.93 -5.31
CA TYR A 519 29.71 19.14 -5.95
C TYR A 519 28.55 18.35 -5.34
N GLN A 520 28.74 17.48 -4.34
CA GLN A 520 27.69 16.61 -3.76
C GLN A 520 26.43 17.37 -3.33
N ASN A 521 26.58 18.59 -2.81
CA ASN A 521 25.49 19.45 -2.34
C ASN A 521 25.36 20.76 -3.14
N ALA A 522 26.09 20.88 -4.24
CA ALA A 522 26.24 22.16 -4.97
C ALA A 522 24.97 22.50 -5.79
N PHE A 523 24.26 21.52 -6.30
CA PHE A 523 23.14 21.74 -7.21
C PHE A 523 21.84 21.97 -6.46
N PRO A 524 21.07 23.06 -6.75
CA PRO A 524 19.78 23.32 -6.12
C PRO A 524 18.71 22.27 -6.52
N VAL A 525 17.65 22.18 -5.72
CA VAL A 525 16.54 21.23 -5.95
C VAL A 525 15.93 21.39 -7.35
N ALA A 526 15.67 22.63 -7.78
CA ALA A 526 15.13 22.91 -9.12
C ALA A 526 16.00 22.37 -10.25
N TYR A 527 17.35 22.45 -10.11
CA TYR A 527 18.25 21.85 -11.09
C TYR A 527 18.15 20.33 -11.12
N ARG A 528 18.07 19.70 -9.93
CA ARG A 528 17.97 18.23 -9.81
C ARG A 528 16.66 17.68 -10.36
N GLU A 529 15.59 18.49 -10.35
CA GLU A 529 14.30 18.14 -10.97
C GLU A 529 14.34 18.25 -12.50
N ASP A 530 15.04 19.25 -13.02
CA ASP A 530 15.10 19.50 -14.46
C ASP A 530 16.20 18.67 -15.17
N PHE A 531 17.28 18.31 -14.48
CA PHE A 531 18.46 17.65 -15.07
C PHE A 531 18.91 16.40 -14.31
N SER A 532 19.22 15.35 -15.07
CA SER A 532 19.79 14.11 -14.51
C SER A 532 21.27 14.32 -14.10
N PRO A 533 21.83 13.47 -13.23
CA PRO A 533 23.24 13.47 -12.87
C PRO A 533 24.20 13.44 -14.06
N ARG A 534 23.84 12.75 -15.12
CA ARG A 534 24.63 12.71 -16.37
C ARG A 534 24.77 14.11 -17.02
N HIS A 535 23.72 14.92 -16.96
CA HIS A 535 23.81 16.31 -17.42
C HIS A 535 24.69 17.15 -16.50
N ALA A 536 24.58 16.93 -15.19
CA ALA A 536 25.41 17.62 -14.21
C ALA A 536 26.91 17.35 -14.41
N VAL A 537 27.31 16.12 -14.75
CA VAL A 537 28.72 15.80 -15.07
C VAL A 537 29.26 16.65 -16.23
N LEU A 538 28.42 16.84 -17.28
CA LEU A 538 28.77 17.68 -18.42
C LEU A 538 28.81 19.18 -18.03
N ASP A 539 27.88 19.60 -17.17
CA ASP A 539 27.81 20.97 -16.72
C ASP A 539 28.92 21.29 -15.74
N ILE A 540 29.40 20.34 -14.90
CA ILE A 540 30.57 20.50 -14.03
C ILE A 540 31.80 20.85 -14.83
N ALA A 541 32.03 20.28 -16.00
CA ALA A 541 33.17 20.64 -16.85
C ALA A 541 33.13 22.13 -17.24
N LEU A 542 31.94 22.66 -17.59
CA LEU A 542 31.75 24.04 -17.95
C LEU A 542 31.75 24.99 -16.73
N ILE A 543 31.34 24.52 -15.56
CA ILE A 543 31.45 25.22 -14.29
C ILE A 543 32.93 25.40 -13.94
N GLU A 544 33.77 24.38 -14.04
CA GLU A 544 35.21 24.44 -13.81
C GLU A 544 35.90 25.37 -14.82
N GLU A 545 35.44 25.35 -16.09
CA GLU A 545 35.92 26.30 -17.11
C GLU A 545 35.62 27.76 -16.75
N ALA A 546 34.38 28.04 -16.30
CA ALA A 546 33.98 29.37 -15.85
C ALA A 546 34.78 29.84 -14.61
N LEU A 547 35.04 28.94 -13.65
CA LEU A 547 35.86 29.22 -12.47
C LEU A 547 37.33 29.41 -12.81
N ALA A 548 37.84 28.79 -13.87
CA ALA A 548 39.21 29.01 -14.38
C ALA A 548 39.37 30.36 -15.09
N GLY A 549 38.35 31.18 -15.19
CA GLY A 549 38.37 32.51 -15.77
C GLY A 549 38.01 32.59 -17.25
N ALA A 550 37.34 31.57 -17.80
CA ALA A 550 36.80 31.66 -19.15
C ALA A 550 35.79 32.84 -19.24
N PRO A 551 35.89 33.71 -20.24
CA PRO A 551 35.01 34.89 -20.35
C PRO A 551 33.51 34.51 -20.45
N LEU A 552 33.22 33.38 -21.08
CA LEU A 552 31.90 32.84 -21.20
C LEU A 552 31.95 31.30 -21.50
N ALA A 553 31.62 30.48 -20.54
CA ALA A 553 31.39 29.07 -20.77
C ALA A 553 29.90 28.89 -21.17
N LEU A 554 29.64 28.17 -22.25
CA LEU A 554 28.31 28.02 -22.79
C LEU A 554 28.11 26.68 -23.53
N LYS A 555 26.86 26.24 -23.59
CA LYS A 555 26.49 25.01 -24.29
C LYS A 555 25.10 25.12 -24.91
N LEU A 556 25.05 24.97 -26.22
CA LEU A 556 23.78 24.81 -26.94
C LEU A 556 23.39 23.32 -26.95
N TYR A 557 22.14 23.02 -26.62
CA TYR A 557 21.67 21.64 -26.56
C TYR A 557 20.17 21.51 -26.91
N LYS A 558 19.74 20.32 -27.29
CA LYS A 558 18.35 19.99 -27.57
C LYS A 558 17.67 19.48 -26.28
N PRO A 559 16.59 20.12 -25.82
CA PRO A 559 15.87 19.67 -24.64
C PRO A 559 15.18 18.31 -24.87
N LEU A 560 15.25 17.41 -23.87
CA LEU A 560 14.65 16.06 -23.96
C LEU A 560 13.14 16.04 -23.65
N ARG A 561 12.50 17.19 -23.37
CA ARG A 561 11.06 17.24 -23.07
C ARG A 561 10.24 16.97 -24.32
N LYS A 562 9.28 16.02 -24.25
CA LYS A 562 8.28 15.78 -25.31
C LYS A 562 7.49 17.07 -25.60
N GLY A 563 7.54 17.55 -26.82
CA GLY A 563 6.80 18.73 -27.27
C GLY A 563 7.63 20.03 -27.32
N SER A 564 8.89 20.03 -26.90
CA SER A 564 9.79 21.17 -27.09
C SER A 564 10.38 21.14 -28.50
N ALA A 565 9.96 22.06 -29.36
CA ALA A 565 10.46 22.19 -30.74
C ALA A 565 11.68 23.11 -30.86
N GLY A 566 12.27 23.55 -29.74
CA GLY A 566 13.36 24.54 -29.69
C GLY A 566 14.72 23.97 -29.34
N GLN A 567 15.68 24.83 -29.26
CA GLN A 567 17.03 24.59 -28.72
C GLN A 567 17.17 25.32 -27.38
N ASN A 568 18.01 24.84 -26.49
CA ASN A 568 18.33 25.54 -25.24
C ASN A 568 19.81 25.92 -25.21
N LEU A 569 20.09 27.09 -24.61
CA LEU A 569 21.45 27.60 -24.38
C LEU A 569 21.70 27.74 -22.90
N LYS A 570 22.63 26.96 -22.35
CA LYS A 570 23.17 27.18 -21.02
C LYS A 570 24.36 28.13 -21.04
N VAL A 571 24.33 29.13 -20.19
CA VAL A 571 25.40 30.10 -19.99
C VAL A 571 25.89 29.99 -18.55
N PHE A 572 27.20 29.80 -18.35
CA PHE A 572 27.84 29.60 -17.05
C PHE A 572 28.65 30.83 -16.69
N ARG A 573 28.39 31.43 -15.53
CA ARG A 573 29.11 32.62 -15.04
C ARG A 573 29.47 32.49 -13.57
N ALA A 574 30.73 32.75 -13.27
CA ALA A 574 31.19 32.81 -11.88
C ALA A 574 30.71 34.12 -11.20
N GLY A 575 30.27 33.99 -9.96
CA GLY A 575 29.91 35.08 -9.06
C GLY A 575 28.50 35.62 -9.22
N GLN A 576 28.10 36.17 -10.35
CA GLN A 576 26.77 36.79 -10.55
C GLN A 576 26.01 36.21 -11.74
N PRO A 577 24.68 36.13 -11.68
CA PRO A 577 23.86 35.64 -12.80
C PRO A 577 23.96 36.59 -14.01
N ALA A 578 23.69 36.05 -15.19
CA ALA A 578 23.57 36.86 -16.39
C ALA A 578 22.31 37.74 -16.25
N SER A 579 22.47 39.06 -16.48
CA SER A 579 21.32 39.95 -16.51
C SER A 579 20.51 39.71 -17.78
N LEU A 580 19.20 39.48 -17.65
CA LEU A 580 18.29 39.32 -18.79
C LEU A 580 18.34 40.51 -19.75
N SER A 581 18.33 41.74 -19.21
CA SER A 581 18.40 42.97 -20.01
C SER A 581 19.70 43.11 -20.82
N ALA A 582 20.79 42.47 -20.38
CA ALA A 582 22.06 42.46 -21.13
C ALA A 582 22.12 41.27 -22.11
N SER A 583 21.52 40.11 -21.75
CA SER A 583 21.60 38.88 -22.55
C SER A 583 20.63 38.85 -23.71
N LEU A 584 19.41 39.37 -23.53
CA LEU A 584 18.36 39.33 -24.57
C LEU A 584 18.78 40.05 -25.86
N PRO A 585 19.31 41.30 -25.83
CA PRO A 585 19.72 41.97 -27.06
C PRO A 585 20.84 41.22 -27.80
N VAL A 586 21.73 40.58 -27.06
CA VAL A 586 22.82 39.80 -27.67
C VAL A 586 22.27 38.57 -28.40
N LEU A 587 21.38 37.84 -27.76
CA LEU A 587 20.76 36.61 -28.34
C LEU A 587 19.85 36.96 -29.53
N GLU A 588 19.07 38.05 -29.44
CA GLU A 588 18.23 38.49 -30.55
C GLU A 588 19.08 38.95 -31.76
N ASN A 589 20.17 39.64 -31.53
CA ASN A 589 21.13 40.01 -32.58
C ASN A 589 21.84 38.79 -33.18
N MET A 590 21.96 37.69 -32.45
CA MET A 590 22.44 36.42 -32.96
C MET A 590 21.39 35.66 -33.82
N GLY A 591 20.18 36.20 -33.96
CA GLY A 591 19.11 35.62 -34.81
C GLY A 591 18.25 34.56 -34.10
N VAL A 592 18.26 34.51 -32.79
CA VAL A 592 17.42 33.63 -31.98
C VAL A 592 16.50 34.46 -31.10
N ARG A 593 15.30 33.91 -30.77
CA ARG A 593 14.35 34.55 -29.86
C ARG A 593 14.32 33.74 -28.56
N VAL A 594 14.44 34.43 -27.42
CA VAL A 594 14.35 33.80 -26.10
C VAL A 594 12.90 33.68 -25.71
N GLN A 595 12.45 32.47 -25.39
CA GLN A 595 11.10 32.13 -24.93
C GLN A 595 10.98 32.13 -23.42
N ASP A 596 11.94 31.51 -22.74
CA ASP A 596 12.02 31.42 -21.27
C ASP A 596 13.48 31.42 -20.81
N GLU A 597 13.67 31.61 -19.50
CA GLU A 597 14.96 31.51 -18.84
C GLU A 597 14.79 30.90 -17.45
N ARG A 598 15.74 30.02 -17.10
CA ARG A 598 15.81 29.38 -15.78
C ARG A 598 17.21 29.54 -15.18
N PRO A 599 17.34 30.35 -14.12
CA PRO A 599 18.60 30.51 -13.43
C PRO A 599 18.78 29.44 -12.34
N TYR A 600 19.98 28.87 -12.24
CA TYR A 600 20.38 27.96 -11.18
C TYR A 600 21.68 28.42 -10.55
N ALA A 601 21.68 28.61 -9.23
CA ALA A 601 22.91 28.89 -8.48
C ALA A 601 23.55 27.56 -8.05
N VAL A 602 24.75 27.28 -8.53
CA VAL A 602 25.54 26.11 -8.12
C VAL A 602 26.60 26.57 -7.15
N GLU A 603 26.50 26.14 -5.90
CA GLU A 603 27.39 26.54 -4.80
C GLU A 603 28.37 25.42 -4.48
N ARG A 604 29.62 25.54 -4.90
CA ARG A 604 30.65 24.54 -4.65
C ARG A 604 31.07 24.55 -3.16
N ALA A 605 31.55 23.41 -2.66
CA ALA A 605 31.89 23.22 -1.23
C ALA A 605 32.90 24.23 -0.67
N ASP A 606 33.73 24.86 -1.53
CA ASP A 606 34.68 25.93 -1.15
C ASP A 606 34.04 27.31 -1.13
N GLY A 607 32.75 27.46 -1.35
CA GLY A 607 32.01 28.73 -1.37
C GLY A 607 31.99 29.42 -2.73
N ALA A 608 32.64 28.88 -3.75
CA ALA A 608 32.56 29.45 -5.10
C ALA A 608 31.16 29.21 -5.69
N THR A 609 30.53 30.27 -6.18
CA THR A 609 29.20 30.21 -6.82
C THR A 609 29.33 30.41 -8.32
N VAL A 610 28.68 29.51 -9.07
CA VAL A 610 28.50 29.62 -10.53
C VAL A 610 27.02 29.60 -10.87
N TRP A 611 26.60 30.58 -11.63
CA TRP A 611 25.25 30.67 -12.14
C TRP A 611 25.13 29.98 -13.51
N ILE A 612 24.14 29.11 -13.64
CA ILE A 612 23.73 28.51 -14.90
C ILE A 612 22.44 29.21 -15.30
N ASN A 613 22.45 29.98 -16.37
CA ASN A 613 21.23 30.52 -16.98
C ASN A 613 20.90 29.66 -18.19
N ASP A 614 19.77 28.98 -18.14
CA ASP A 614 19.27 28.09 -19.21
C ASP A 614 18.17 28.83 -19.98
N PHE A 615 18.49 29.25 -21.21
CA PHE A 615 17.60 29.97 -22.11
C PHE A 615 16.92 29.03 -23.07
N GLY A 616 15.60 29.00 -23.09
CA GLY A 616 14.81 28.37 -24.15
C GLY A 616 14.81 29.24 -25.39
N LEU A 617 15.27 28.70 -26.52
CA LEU A 617 15.45 29.44 -27.77
C LEU A 617 14.48 28.98 -28.85
N GLU A 618 13.79 29.92 -29.46
CA GLU A 618 13.08 29.75 -30.72
C GLU A 618 14.03 30.10 -31.87
N VAL A 619 14.24 29.14 -32.77
CA VAL A 619 15.14 29.27 -33.92
C VAL A 619 14.36 29.01 -35.18
N ALA A 620 14.52 29.86 -36.21
CA ALA A 620 13.79 29.76 -37.46
C ALA A 620 14.04 28.42 -38.23
N ASN A 621 15.23 27.86 -38.11
CA ASN A 621 15.58 26.58 -38.75
C ASN A 621 16.35 25.71 -37.70
N VAL A 622 15.60 24.87 -36.97
CA VAL A 622 16.14 24.00 -35.94
C VAL A 622 17.12 22.96 -36.51
N ALA A 623 16.80 22.38 -37.67
CA ALA A 623 17.66 21.37 -38.29
C ALA A 623 19.02 21.93 -38.72
N HIS A 624 19.07 23.23 -39.05
CA HIS A 624 20.29 23.91 -39.41
C HIS A 624 21.22 24.12 -38.23
N ILE A 625 20.70 24.64 -37.10
CA ILE A 625 21.50 24.88 -35.88
C ILE A 625 21.92 23.57 -35.18
N GLU A 626 21.32 22.44 -35.51
CA GLU A 626 21.74 21.12 -35.04
C GLU A 626 23.02 20.61 -35.70
N GLN A 627 23.44 21.17 -36.82
CA GLN A 627 24.71 20.85 -37.46
C GLN A 627 25.89 21.32 -36.58
N ASP A 628 26.87 20.47 -36.38
CA ASP A 628 27.96 20.74 -35.43
C ASP A 628 28.76 21.95 -35.78
N ASP A 629 29.04 22.21 -37.05
CA ASP A 629 29.79 23.36 -37.55
C ASP A 629 28.99 24.68 -37.38
N VAL A 630 27.66 24.64 -37.58
CA VAL A 630 26.81 25.85 -37.37
C VAL A 630 26.72 26.17 -35.87
N ARG A 631 26.57 25.10 -35.05
CA ARG A 631 26.54 25.24 -33.59
C ARG A 631 27.84 25.83 -33.07
N GLU A 632 28.99 25.39 -33.58
CA GLU A 632 30.28 25.88 -33.14
C GLU A 632 30.51 27.32 -33.57
N ARG A 633 30.19 27.70 -34.82
CA ARG A 633 30.23 29.10 -35.29
C ARG A 633 29.37 30.02 -34.46
N PHE A 634 28.14 29.64 -34.16
CA PHE A 634 27.26 30.38 -33.28
C PHE A 634 27.84 30.60 -31.89
N GLN A 635 28.34 29.52 -31.28
CA GLN A 635 28.95 29.61 -29.94
C GLN A 635 30.23 30.44 -29.94
N GLN A 636 31.09 30.34 -30.96
CA GLN A 636 32.33 31.14 -31.09
C GLN A 636 32.02 32.63 -31.22
N LEU A 637 31.06 32.99 -32.10
CA LEU A 637 30.68 34.41 -32.27
C LEU A 637 30.06 34.94 -30.96
N LEU A 638 29.19 34.20 -30.31
CA LEU A 638 28.61 34.62 -29.05
C LEU A 638 29.65 34.87 -27.96
N ARG A 639 30.66 33.98 -27.82
CA ARG A 639 31.79 34.17 -26.90
C ARG A 639 32.56 35.46 -27.21
N ARG A 640 32.80 35.74 -28.49
CA ARG A 640 33.52 36.97 -28.91
C ARG A 640 32.76 38.25 -28.60
N VAL A 641 31.46 38.27 -28.92
CA VAL A 641 30.57 39.40 -28.60
C VAL A 641 30.51 39.62 -27.09
N ALA A 642 30.34 38.58 -26.31
CA ALA A 642 30.29 38.65 -24.85
C ALA A 642 31.62 39.09 -24.21
N ALA A 643 32.77 38.77 -24.84
CA ALA A 643 34.10 39.22 -24.44
C ALA A 643 34.43 40.68 -24.90
N GLY A 644 33.50 41.35 -25.58
CA GLY A 644 33.75 42.69 -26.13
C GLY A 644 34.71 42.71 -27.32
N GLN A 645 34.97 41.55 -27.93
CA GLN A 645 35.84 41.41 -29.11
C GLN A 645 35.09 41.50 -30.43
N GLY A 646 33.80 41.75 -30.39
CA GLY A 646 32.90 41.96 -31.51
C GLY A 646 31.75 42.87 -31.11
N GLU A 647 31.22 43.61 -32.07
CA GLU A 647 30.05 44.47 -31.81
C GLU A 647 28.76 43.64 -31.67
N ASN A 648 27.85 44.12 -30.85
CA ASN A 648 26.54 43.52 -30.66
C ASN A 648 25.49 44.21 -31.55
N ASP A 649 25.35 43.75 -32.78
CA ASP A 649 24.40 44.29 -33.75
C ASP A 649 23.72 43.21 -34.60
N GLY A 650 22.78 43.61 -35.48
CA GLY A 650 22.04 42.71 -36.31
C GLY A 650 22.84 41.96 -37.39
N CYS A 651 24.14 42.28 -37.60
CA CYS A 651 25.01 41.51 -38.51
C CYS A 651 25.33 40.13 -37.92
N ASN A 652 25.29 39.98 -36.60
CA ASN A 652 25.61 38.72 -35.90
C ASN A 652 24.67 37.56 -36.30
N LYS A 653 23.44 37.83 -36.73
CA LYS A 653 22.49 36.81 -37.25
C LYS A 653 23.01 36.07 -38.47
N MET A 654 23.97 36.63 -39.22
CA MET A 654 24.52 36.02 -40.41
C MET A 654 25.28 34.71 -40.09
N ALA A 655 25.73 34.53 -38.86
CA ALA A 655 26.29 33.24 -38.43
C ALA A 655 25.29 32.07 -38.53
N LEU A 656 23.97 32.35 -38.35
CA LEU A 656 22.89 31.35 -38.51
C LEU A 656 22.16 31.42 -39.88
N GLN A 657 22.14 32.61 -40.51
CA GLN A 657 21.35 32.82 -41.72
C GLN A 657 22.17 32.68 -43.00
N ALA A 658 23.46 32.87 -42.95
CA ALA A 658 24.38 32.86 -44.10
C ALA A 658 25.61 31.97 -43.86
N ASP A 659 25.67 31.22 -42.79
CA ASP A 659 26.78 30.32 -42.39
C ASP A 659 28.14 30.99 -42.28
N LEU A 660 28.17 32.29 -41.97
CA LEU A 660 29.42 33.07 -41.87
C LEU A 660 30.09 32.80 -40.50
N ASP A 661 31.41 32.64 -40.58
CA ASP A 661 32.21 32.64 -39.35
C ASP A 661 32.35 34.05 -38.77
N TRP A 662 32.93 34.16 -37.57
CA TRP A 662 33.02 35.47 -36.89
C TRP A 662 33.90 36.46 -37.63
N HIS A 663 34.94 36.05 -38.40
CA HIS A 663 35.80 36.95 -39.21
C HIS A 663 35.01 37.47 -40.41
N GLU A 664 34.22 36.59 -41.05
CA GLU A 664 33.39 36.96 -42.20
C GLU A 664 32.29 37.94 -41.79
N VAL A 665 31.70 37.76 -40.58
CA VAL A 665 30.73 38.71 -40.01
C VAL A 665 31.39 40.07 -39.78
N LEU A 666 32.63 40.10 -39.28
CA LEU A 666 33.40 41.37 -39.12
C LEU A 666 33.66 42.05 -40.49
N LEU A 667 33.99 41.27 -41.51
CA LEU A 667 34.21 41.83 -42.87
C LEU A 667 32.95 42.41 -43.44
N VAL A 668 31.80 41.71 -43.33
CA VAL A 668 30.51 42.24 -43.82
C VAL A 668 30.08 43.50 -43.09
N ARG A 669 30.41 43.62 -41.78
CA ARG A 669 30.14 44.82 -41.01
C ARG A 669 30.99 46.02 -41.45
N ALA A 670 32.22 45.78 -41.94
CA ALA A 670 33.13 46.83 -42.42
C ALA A 670 32.80 47.33 -43.82
N LEU A 671 32.01 46.60 -44.58
CA LEU A 671 31.50 47.01 -45.89
C LEU A 671 30.22 47.83 -45.77
#